data_5261180e1385139f8be35719359305e0
#
_entry.id   5261180e1385139f8be35719359305e0
#
_cell.length_a   1.000
_cell.length_b   1.000
_cell.length_c   1.000
_cell.angle_alpha   90.00
_cell.angle_beta   90.00
_cell.angle_gamma   90.00
#
_symmetry.space_group_name_H-M   'P 1'
#
loop_
_entity.id
_entity.type
_entity.pdbx_description
1 polymer ?
#
loop_
_entity_poly.entity_id
_entity_poly.type
_entity_poly.pdbx_seq_one_letter_code
_entity_poly.pdbx_strand_id
1 'polypeptide(L)'
;MSHLSEIPEKPVVGVSMPHESANLHVTGAALYTDDLVYRTKDVLHAYPVQVMKARAKVTALRTEAALAVPGVVRVLTIADVPGVNDAGMKHDEPLFPDEVQYYGHSVAWVLGETLEAARLGAAAVEVELEDLPSIMTLKEAIAAEAFHGARPVLVTGDIDAGFEESAHVVEGEFQFQDQEHFSLETHAALAQIDENGQLFIQSSTQHPSETQEIVAHVLGIHSHEVTVQCLRMGGGFGGKEMQPHGFAAIAALGAKLTGRPVRLRLNRTQDLTMSGKRHGFHAKWKIGFDAQGRIQALDATLTSDGGWSLDLSEPVTARALCHIDNTYWIPNARVAGRIAKTNKVSNTAFRGFGGPQGMLVMEDILGRVAPQLGLDPMELRARNFYQPNQGQTTPYGQPVTQAERISLIWDQIQQNAGIADRKREIAAFNAAHPHTKRALAITNIKFGISFNLTAFNQGGALVLIYKDGSVLITHGGTEMGQGLHTKMMQVAATSLGIPLHKVRLAPTRTDKVPNTSATAASSGADLNGGAIKNACEQLRERLQQVAAGQLGGNASDVRIVDGVARVLGSDKELAWDDLVHTAYFQRVQLSAAGFYRTEGLHWNAQTFRGSPFKYFSYGAAAAEVEVDGFTGKYKLRRVDIIHDVGDSLSPLIDIGQVEGGFVQGAGWLTLEDMRWDTTEGPNRGRLLTQAASTYKLPSFSEMPEEFNVSLLQNASEEGAVYGSKAVGEPPLMLAFSVREALRQAAAAFGPSGLSLELGAPATPEAVFWAIQNARAADAKLDVSEVSADTAALSNA
;
A
#
# COMPACT_ATOMS: atom_id res chain seq x y z
N MET A 1 -41.11 29.32 -22.60
CA MET A 1 -40.61 28.01 -23.10
C MET A 1 -39.16 27.81 -22.67
N SER A 2 -38.87 27.76 -21.40
CA SER A 2 -37.46 27.71 -20.95
C SER A 2 -37.26 26.99 -19.60
N HIS A 3 -38.14 26.11 -19.16
CA HIS A 3 -38.01 25.45 -17.86
C HIS A 3 -38.14 23.91 -17.88
N LEU A 4 -38.05 23.23 -19.04
CA LEU A 4 -38.14 21.78 -19.15
C LEU A 4 -36.91 21.16 -19.87
N SER A 5 -35.80 21.86 -19.97
CA SER A 5 -34.65 21.35 -20.74
C SER A 5 -33.78 20.31 -20.00
N GLU A 6 -33.84 20.22 -18.67
CA GLU A 6 -33.02 19.29 -17.92
C GLU A 6 -33.80 18.59 -16.81
N ILE A 7 -33.94 17.27 -16.88
CA ILE A 7 -34.30 16.45 -15.72
C ILE A 7 -33.01 16.37 -14.88
N PRO A 8 -32.97 16.92 -13.65
CA PRO A 8 -31.74 16.90 -12.87
C PRO A 8 -31.35 15.45 -12.54
N GLU A 9 -30.12 15.11 -12.82
CA GLU A 9 -29.57 13.83 -12.38
C GLU A 9 -29.51 13.82 -10.85
N LYS A 10 -29.85 12.68 -10.25
CA LYS A 10 -29.72 12.45 -8.82
C LYS A 10 -28.62 11.41 -8.58
N PRO A 11 -27.35 11.81 -8.57
CA PRO A 11 -26.25 10.87 -8.44
C PRO A 11 -26.25 10.22 -7.06
N VAL A 12 -25.81 8.96 -7.00
CA VAL A 12 -25.56 8.23 -5.75
C VAL A 12 -24.07 8.34 -5.38
N VAL A 13 -23.21 8.56 -6.36
CA VAL A 13 -21.81 8.94 -6.11
C VAL A 13 -21.74 10.32 -5.47
N GLY A 14 -20.72 10.55 -4.64
CA GLY A 14 -20.57 11.80 -3.88
C GLY A 14 -21.38 11.84 -2.59
N VAL A 15 -22.18 10.84 -2.31
CA VAL A 15 -22.98 10.73 -1.09
C VAL A 15 -22.27 9.82 -0.08
N SER A 16 -22.19 10.26 1.17
CA SER A 16 -21.66 9.46 2.26
C SER A 16 -22.58 8.27 2.53
N MET A 17 -22.06 7.07 2.28
CA MET A 17 -22.78 5.82 2.50
C MET A 17 -22.03 4.95 3.52
N PRO A 18 -22.73 4.22 4.39
CA PRO A 18 -22.11 3.17 5.18
C PRO A 18 -21.45 2.13 4.27
N HIS A 19 -20.36 1.52 4.75
CA HIS A 19 -19.75 0.38 4.08
C HIS A 19 -20.80 -0.71 3.82
N GLU A 20 -20.80 -1.35 2.64
CA GLU A 20 -21.86 -2.29 2.20
C GLU A 20 -22.06 -3.46 3.18
N SER A 21 -21.00 -3.90 3.84
CA SER A 21 -21.04 -4.98 4.83
C SER A 21 -20.96 -4.51 6.29
N ALA A 22 -21.10 -3.20 6.56
CA ALA A 22 -21.00 -2.66 7.93
C ALA A 22 -21.90 -3.39 8.92
N ASN A 23 -23.15 -3.65 8.55
CA ASN A 23 -24.10 -4.39 9.40
C ASN A 23 -23.63 -5.84 9.68
N LEU A 24 -23.02 -6.51 8.69
CA LEU A 24 -22.49 -7.87 8.87
C LEU A 24 -21.32 -7.88 9.86
N HIS A 25 -20.46 -6.85 9.83
CA HIS A 25 -19.32 -6.74 10.75
C HIS A 25 -19.79 -6.52 12.19
N VAL A 26 -20.66 -5.55 12.45
CA VAL A 26 -21.11 -5.22 13.81
C VAL A 26 -22.02 -6.29 14.43
N THR A 27 -22.63 -7.15 13.61
CA THR A 27 -23.45 -8.29 14.08
C THR A 27 -22.68 -9.59 14.16
N GLY A 28 -21.40 -9.62 13.74
CA GLY A 28 -20.58 -10.83 13.66
C GLY A 28 -20.99 -11.81 12.54
N ALA A 29 -21.81 -11.38 11.59
CA ALA A 29 -22.27 -12.21 10.46
C ALA A 29 -21.32 -12.15 9.25
N ALA A 30 -20.37 -11.23 9.23
CA ALA A 30 -19.36 -11.14 8.16
C ALA A 30 -18.44 -12.35 8.20
N LEU A 31 -18.29 -13.03 7.06
CA LEU A 31 -17.44 -14.22 6.94
C LEU A 31 -16.13 -13.85 6.25
N TYR A 32 -15.05 -14.38 6.81
CA TYR A 32 -13.71 -14.37 6.22
C TYR A 32 -13.34 -15.78 5.74
N THR A 33 -12.21 -15.90 5.06
CA THR A 33 -11.78 -17.17 4.47
C THR A 33 -11.73 -18.30 5.48
N ASP A 34 -11.19 -18.06 6.67
CA ASP A 34 -11.07 -19.09 7.70
C ASP A 34 -12.40 -19.49 8.35
N ASP A 35 -13.41 -18.61 8.34
CA ASP A 35 -14.73 -18.92 8.91
C ASP A 35 -15.47 -19.99 8.11
N LEU A 36 -15.11 -20.16 6.83
CA LEU A 36 -15.74 -21.13 5.94
C LEU A 36 -15.43 -22.59 6.34
N VAL A 37 -14.39 -22.84 7.11
CA VAL A 37 -14.03 -24.16 7.60
C VAL A 37 -15.17 -24.79 8.41
N TYR A 38 -15.90 -24.00 9.21
CA TYR A 38 -17.01 -24.46 10.01
C TYR A 38 -18.26 -24.85 9.20
N ARG A 39 -18.26 -24.51 7.90
CA ARG A 39 -19.34 -24.85 6.95
C ARG A 39 -18.95 -25.96 5.98
N THR A 40 -17.70 -26.45 6.07
CA THR A 40 -17.12 -27.44 5.18
C THR A 40 -16.88 -28.73 5.97
N LYS A 41 -17.30 -29.89 5.42
CA LYS A 41 -17.13 -31.20 6.05
C LYS A 41 -15.79 -31.81 5.68
N ASP A 42 -15.29 -32.70 6.55
CA ASP A 42 -14.07 -33.52 6.33
C ASP A 42 -12.82 -32.72 5.97
N VAL A 43 -12.69 -31.53 6.55
CA VAL A 43 -11.58 -30.62 6.26
C VAL A 43 -10.29 -31.15 6.88
N LEU A 44 -9.23 -31.19 6.09
CA LEU A 44 -7.87 -31.38 6.54
C LEU A 44 -7.21 -30.03 6.86
N HIS A 45 -6.32 -30.05 7.84
CA HIS A 45 -5.56 -28.88 8.26
C HIS A 45 -4.11 -28.99 7.80
N ALA A 46 -3.62 -28.02 7.04
CA ALA A 46 -2.22 -27.93 6.65
C ALA A 46 -1.40 -27.16 7.68
N TYR A 47 -0.25 -27.70 8.06
CA TYR A 47 0.69 -27.08 9.00
C TYR A 47 2.13 -27.13 8.46
N PRO A 48 2.92 -26.03 8.52
CA PRO A 48 4.26 -25.97 7.95
C PRO A 48 5.29 -26.72 8.79
N VAL A 49 6.24 -27.36 8.13
CA VAL A 49 7.49 -27.87 8.72
C VAL A 49 8.54 -26.78 8.58
N GLN A 50 8.68 -25.95 9.61
CA GLN A 50 9.55 -24.79 9.61
C GLN A 50 10.96 -25.15 10.09
N VAL A 51 11.98 -24.66 9.40
CA VAL A 51 13.39 -24.79 9.78
C VAL A 51 13.88 -23.52 10.44
N MET A 52 14.41 -23.64 11.66
CA MET A 52 14.84 -22.52 12.50
C MET A 52 16.33 -22.22 12.27
N LYS A 53 16.69 -21.90 11.02
CA LYS A 53 18.03 -21.52 10.56
C LYS A 53 17.91 -20.34 9.59
N ALA A 54 18.84 -19.41 9.65
CA ALA A 54 18.89 -18.29 8.71
C ALA A 54 19.16 -18.76 7.28
N ARG A 55 20.11 -19.73 7.13
CA ARG A 55 20.42 -20.34 5.86
C ARG A 55 21.02 -21.74 6.09
N ALA A 56 20.48 -22.74 5.39
CA ALA A 56 20.98 -24.12 5.47
C ALA A 56 20.56 -24.90 4.24
N LYS A 57 21.37 -25.88 3.83
CA LYS A 57 20.98 -26.87 2.83
C LYS A 57 20.26 -28.04 3.50
N VAL A 58 19.13 -28.43 2.93
CA VAL A 58 18.40 -29.64 3.35
C VAL A 58 19.09 -30.86 2.75
N THR A 59 19.69 -31.72 3.60
CA THR A 59 20.42 -32.91 3.15
C THR A 59 19.56 -34.15 3.22
N ALA A 60 18.58 -34.22 4.12
CA ALA A 60 17.59 -35.29 4.17
C ALA A 60 16.29 -34.78 4.82
N LEU A 61 15.17 -35.37 4.39
CA LEU A 61 13.84 -35.17 4.96
C LEU A 61 13.21 -36.53 5.19
N ARG A 62 12.90 -36.91 6.46
CA ARG A 62 12.26 -38.16 6.82
C ARG A 62 10.87 -37.90 7.41
N THR A 63 9.88 -38.59 6.87
CA THR A 63 8.46 -38.30 7.16
C THR A 63 7.76 -39.44 7.92
N GLU A 64 8.44 -40.57 8.14
CA GLU A 64 7.86 -41.79 8.71
C GLU A 64 7.32 -41.57 10.12
N ALA A 65 8.06 -40.86 10.96
CA ALA A 65 7.64 -40.53 12.33
C ALA A 65 6.40 -39.62 12.33
N ALA A 66 6.32 -38.65 11.38
CA ALA A 66 5.16 -37.76 11.23
C ALA A 66 3.92 -38.55 10.79
N LEU A 67 4.06 -39.49 9.87
CA LEU A 67 2.96 -40.36 9.39
C LEU A 67 2.45 -41.31 10.47
N ALA A 68 3.27 -41.61 11.49
CA ALA A 68 2.87 -42.43 12.62
C ALA A 68 2.06 -41.66 13.67
N VAL A 69 1.98 -40.33 13.59
CA VAL A 69 1.18 -39.52 14.51
C VAL A 69 -0.32 -39.71 14.21
N PRO A 70 -1.13 -40.09 15.20
CA PRO A 70 -2.57 -40.27 14.99
C PRO A 70 -3.27 -39.03 14.41
N GLY A 71 -4.02 -39.24 13.32
CA GLY A 71 -4.75 -38.18 12.64
C GLY A 71 -3.91 -37.42 11.61
N VAL A 72 -2.64 -37.75 11.42
CA VAL A 72 -1.84 -37.28 10.26
C VAL A 72 -2.25 -38.11 9.04
N VAL A 73 -2.59 -37.42 7.95
CA VAL A 73 -3.06 -38.05 6.71
C VAL A 73 -1.96 -38.11 5.66
N ARG A 74 -1.16 -37.02 5.55
CA ARG A 74 -0.09 -36.95 4.55
C ARG A 74 0.96 -35.89 4.94
N VAL A 75 2.19 -36.09 4.51
CA VAL A 75 3.21 -35.04 4.47
C VAL A 75 3.45 -34.67 3.02
N LEU A 76 3.25 -33.39 2.68
CA LEU A 76 3.49 -32.85 1.35
C LEU A 76 4.97 -32.46 1.21
N THR A 77 5.59 -32.89 0.11
CA THR A 77 6.98 -32.64 -0.22
C THR A 77 7.12 -32.30 -1.70
N ILE A 78 8.32 -31.99 -2.15
CA ILE A 78 8.60 -31.73 -3.57
C ILE A 78 8.16 -32.90 -4.49
N ALA A 79 8.22 -34.16 -4.01
CA ALA A 79 7.82 -35.32 -4.79
C ALA A 79 6.32 -35.37 -5.11
N ASP A 80 5.51 -34.58 -4.42
CA ASP A 80 4.06 -34.51 -4.59
C ASP A 80 3.63 -33.46 -5.66
N VAL A 81 4.55 -32.60 -6.12
CA VAL A 81 4.25 -31.51 -7.07
C VAL A 81 4.18 -32.07 -8.48
N PRO A 82 3.00 -32.09 -9.13
CA PRO A 82 2.86 -32.65 -10.47
C PRO A 82 3.28 -31.70 -11.60
N GLY A 83 3.28 -30.39 -11.35
CA GLY A 83 3.68 -29.35 -12.28
C GLY A 83 5.06 -28.78 -11.96
N VAL A 84 5.14 -27.49 -11.66
CA VAL A 84 6.39 -26.79 -11.35
C VAL A 84 6.46 -26.44 -9.87
N ASN A 85 7.56 -26.79 -9.22
CA ASN A 85 7.82 -26.47 -7.80
C ASN A 85 8.23 -25.00 -7.65
N ASP A 86 7.34 -24.09 -8.02
CA ASP A 86 7.59 -22.65 -7.91
C ASP A 86 6.27 -21.87 -7.75
N ALA A 87 6.21 -20.99 -6.76
CA ALA A 87 5.06 -20.15 -6.49
C ALA A 87 5.31 -18.66 -6.80
N GLY A 88 6.50 -18.32 -7.28
CA GLY A 88 6.90 -16.94 -7.58
C GLY A 88 6.71 -16.58 -9.04
N MET A 89 6.33 -15.34 -9.31
CA MET A 89 6.22 -14.80 -10.68
C MET A 89 7.60 -14.60 -11.36
N LYS A 90 8.66 -14.61 -10.58
CA LYS A 90 10.05 -14.50 -11.05
C LYS A 90 10.74 -15.85 -11.15
N HIS A 91 10.05 -16.94 -10.85
CA HIS A 91 10.57 -18.31 -10.83
C HIS A 91 11.77 -18.49 -9.89
N ASP A 92 11.73 -17.83 -8.75
CA ASP A 92 12.74 -17.86 -7.70
C ASP A 92 12.19 -18.19 -6.32
N GLU A 93 10.94 -18.70 -6.24
CA GLU A 93 10.25 -19.09 -5.01
C GLU A 93 9.78 -20.54 -5.02
N PRO A 94 10.70 -21.50 -4.87
CA PRO A 94 10.31 -22.90 -4.80
C PRO A 94 9.36 -23.17 -3.64
N LEU A 95 8.22 -23.84 -3.95
CA LEU A 95 7.19 -24.18 -2.97
C LEU A 95 7.72 -25.13 -1.88
N PHE A 96 8.63 -26.04 -2.28
CA PHE A 96 9.39 -26.93 -1.41
C PHE A 96 10.89 -26.73 -1.72
N PRO A 97 11.58 -25.91 -0.92
CA PRO A 97 12.99 -25.57 -1.16
C PRO A 97 13.93 -26.69 -0.70
N ASP A 98 15.05 -26.86 -1.42
CA ASP A 98 16.19 -27.69 -1.02
C ASP A 98 17.23 -26.91 -0.20
N GLU A 99 17.11 -25.58 -0.17
CA GLU A 99 17.91 -24.67 0.66
C GLU A 99 17.01 -23.74 1.46
N VAL A 100 17.13 -23.78 2.76
CA VAL A 100 16.49 -22.83 3.68
C VAL A 100 17.15 -21.47 3.50
N GLN A 101 16.35 -20.44 3.23
CA GLN A 101 16.84 -19.10 2.89
C GLN A 101 16.58 -18.06 3.98
N TYR A 102 15.69 -18.37 4.94
CA TYR A 102 15.38 -17.49 6.07
C TYR A 102 14.91 -18.31 7.28
N TYR A 103 15.04 -17.75 8.45
CA TYR A 103 14.65 -18.39 9.71
C TYR A 103 13.12 -18.61 9.78
N GLY A 104 12.71 -19.88 9.81
CA GLY A 104 11.31 -20.27 9.76
C GLY A 104 10.79 -20.64 8.37
N HIS A 105 11.66 -20.78 7.36
CA HIS A 105 11.30 -21.25 6.02
C HIS A 105 10.72 -22.66 6.07
N SER A 106 9.59 -22.88 5.40
CA SER A 106 8.93 -24.19 5.37
C SER A 106 9.50 -25.07 4.26
N VAL A 107 9.91 -26.30 4.62
CA VAL A 107 10.46 -27.29 3.68
C VAL A 107 9.49 -28.42 3.34
N ALA A 108 8.42 -28.58 4.10
CA ALA A 108 7.34 -29.53 3.90
C ALA A 108 6.07 -29.04 4.59
N TRP A 109 4.93 -29.70 4.31
CA TRP A 109 3.64 -29.37 4.94
C TRP A 109 2.95 -30.67 5.38
N VAL A 110 2.39 -30.68 6.59
CA VAL A 110 1.66 -31.83 7.12
C VAL A 110 0.16 -31.59 7.06
N LEU A 111 -0.56 -32.55 6.50
CA LEU A 111 -2.02 -32.59 6.48
C LEU A 111 -2.53 -33.48 7.60
N GLY A 112 -3.33 -32.94 8.50
CA GLY A 112 -3.97 -33.67 9.61
C GLY A 112 -5.46 -33.48 9.65
N GLU A 113 -6.17 -34.43 10.24
CA GLU A 113 -7.61 -34.38 10.48
C GLU A 113 -8.00 -33.29 11.48
N THR A 114 -7.06 -32.89 12.31
CA THR A 114 -7.15 -31.76 13.23
C THR A 114 -5.91 -30.90 13.11
N LEU A 115 -6.03 -29.62 13.48
CA LEU A 115 -4.89 -28.72 13.52
C LEU A 115 -3.79 -29.24 14.46
N GLU A 116 -4.17 -29.87 15.58
CA GLU A 116 -3.22 -30.43 16.54
C GLU A 116 -2.48 -31.64 15.96
N ALA A 117 -3.18 -32.55 15.26
CA ALA A 117 -2.52 -33.69 14.58
C ALA A 117 -1.51 -33.18 13.53
N ALA A 118 -1.87 -32.18 12.73
CA ALA A 118 -0.97 -31.59 11.74
C ALA A 118 0.25 -30.93 12.40
N ARG A 119 0.05 -30.21 13.52
CA ARG A 119 1.12 -29.58 14.31
C ARG A 119 2.09 -30.59 14.92
N LEU A 120 1.56 -31.65 15.55
CA LEU A 120 2.37 -32.73 16.11
C LEU A 120 3.11 -33.51 15.02
N GLY A 121 2.45 -33.77 13.89
CA GLY A 121 3.09 -34.36 12.72
C GLY A 121 4.23 -33.50 12.19
N ALA A 122 4.03 -32.21 12.06
CA ALA A 122 5.08 -31.29 11.59
C ALA A 122 6.30 -31.27 12.55
N ALA A 123 6.06 -31.37 13.84
CA ALA A 123 7.13 -31.47 14.84
C ALA A 123 7.87 -32.83 14.83
N ALA A 124 7.27 -33.86 14.25
CA ALA A 124 7.85 -35.20 14.13
C ALA A 124 8.58 -35.44 12.79
N VAL A 125 8.53 -34.52 11.84
CA VAL A 125 9.33 -34.57 10.63
C VAL A 125 10.79 -34.32 10.98
N GLU A 126 11.69 -35.26 10.57
CA GLU A 126 13.12 -35.10 10.77
C GLU A 126 13.76 -34.43 9.55
N VAL A 127 14.45 -33.30 9.79
CA VAL A 127 15.16 -32.55 8.76
C VAL A 127 16.64 -32.51 9.08
N GLU A 128 17.48 -33.10 8.22
CA GLU A 128 18.94 -33.00 8.33
C GLU A 128 19.42 -31.76 7.54
N LEU A 129 20.31 -30.99 8.15
CA LEU A 129 20.73 -29.70 7.64
C LEU A 129 22.26 -29.58 7.61
N GLU A 130 22.75 -28.90 6.59
CA GLU A 130 24.11 -28.37 6.50
C GLU A 130 24.04 -26.85 6.61
N ASP A 131 24.62 -26.29 7.67
CA ASP A 131 24.61 -24.83 7.88
C ASP A 131 25.39 -24.08 6.80
N LEU A 132 24.84 -22.97 6.28
CA LEU A 132 25.44 -22.10 5.27
C LEU A 132 25.63 -20.69 5.82
N PRO A 133 26.64 -19.93 5.32
CA PRO A 133 26.79 -18.51 5.68
C PRO A 133 25.56 -17.71 5.30
N SER A 134 25.12 -16.82 6.18
CA SER A 134 23.94 -15.99 5.98
C SER A 134 24.27 -14.49 6.00
N ILE A 135 23.48 -13.70 5.25
CA ILE A 135 23.54 -12.25 5.15
C ILE A 135 22.24 -11.72 5.73
N MET A 136 22.30 -10.96 6.84
CA MET A 136 21.10 -10.51 7.55
C MET A 136 20.82 -9.02 7.42
N THR A 137 21.80 -8.21 7.09
CA THR A 137 21.67 -6.76 7.08
C THR A 137 22.03 -6.16 5.72
N LEU A 138 21.43 -5.00 5.41
CA LEU A 138 21.80 -4.21 4.22
C LEU A 138 23.30 -3.90 4.17
N LYS A 139 23.91 -3.61 5.34
CA LYS A 139 25.34 -3.34 5.42
C LYS A 139 26.17 -4.57 5.02
N GLU A 140 25.80 -5.76 5.50
CA GLU A 140 26.45 -7.02 5.10
C GLU A 140 26.27 -7.29 3.60
N ALA A 141 25.04 -7.10 3.08
CA ALA A 141 24.74 -7.33 1.67
C ALA A 141 25.52 -6.36 0.74
N ILE A 142 25.61 -5.09 1.12
CA ILE A 142 26.39 -4.09 0.38
C ILE A 142 27.89 -4.45 0.39
N ALA A 143 28.43 -4.83 1.55
CA ALA A 143 29.84 -5.22 1.67
C ALA A 143 30.19 -6.51 0.90
N ALA A 144 29.25 -7.46 0.83
CA ALA A 144 29.40 -8.71 0.09
C ALA A 144 29.01 -8.60 -1.39
N GLU A 145 28.56 -7.44 -1.87
CA GLU A 145 27.96 -7.23 -3.20
C GLU A 145 26.84 -8.21 -3.52
N ALA A 146 26.09 -8.65 -2.50
CA ALA A 146 24.98 -9.58 -2.63
C ALA A 146 23.71 -8.84 -3.05
N PHE A 147 23.43 -8.84 -4.34
CA PHE A 147 22.28 -8.14 -4.92
C PHE A 147 21.51 -9.06 -5.86
N HIS A 148 20.18 -8.85 -5.89
CA HIS A 148 19.34 -9.36 -6.97
C HIS A 148 19.57 -8.53 -8.26
N GLY A 149 19.39 -9.12 -9.38
CA GLY A 149 19.38 -8.74 -10.78
C GLY A 149 19.55 -7.25 -11.13
N ALA A 150 18.44 -6.59 -11.44
CA ALA A 150 18.45 -5.29 -12.09
C ALA A 150 18.98 -4.14 -11.20
N ARG A 151 19.74 -3.23 -11.83
CA ARG A 151 20.24 -2.00 -11.20
C ARG A 151 19.69 -0.79 -11.97
N PRO A 152 18.43 -0.40 -11.75
CA PRO A 152 17.84 0.73 -12.46
C PRO A 152 18.56 2.02 -12.12
N VAL A 153 18.71 2.91 -13.12
CA VAL A 153 19.28 4.24 -12.94
C VAL A 153 18.38 5.25 -13.64
N LEU A 154 17.89 6.21 -12.87
CA LEU A 154 17.14 7.35 -13.37
C LEU A 154 18.12 8.53 -13.50
N VAL A 155 18.18 9.15 -14.69
CA VAL A 155 19.04 10.31 -14.97
C VAL A 155 18.23 11.42 -15.61
N THR A 156 18.38 12.68 -15.13
CA THR A 156 17.82 13.87 -15.78
C THR A 156 18.77 15.03 -15.66
N GLY A 157 18.78 15.94 -16.64
CA GLY A 157 19.67 17.08 -16.69
C GLY A 157 21.16 16.71 -16.81
N ASP A 158 22.03 17.62 -16.38
CA ASP A 158 23.47 17.47 -16.28
C ASP A 158 23.88 17.56 -14.81
N ILE A 159 24.22 16.40 -14.22
CA ILE A 159 24.49 16.30 -12.78
C ILE A 159 25.79 17.02 -12.37
N ASP A 160 26.81 17.01 -13.23
CA ASP A 160 28.11 17.61 -12.93
C ASP A 160 27.99 19.14 -13.01
N ALA A 161 27.36 19.69 -14.05
CA ALA A 161 27.05 21.11 -14.17
C ALA A 161 26.15 21.57 -12.98
N GLY A 162 25.14 20.77 -12.58
CA GLY A 162 24.29 21.13 -11.46
C GLY A 162 25.04 21.21 -10.13
N PHE A 163 26.05 20.38 -9.91
CA PHE A 163 26.90 20.49 -8.72
C PHE A 163 27.90 21.66 -8.81
N GLU A 164 28.45 21.97 -9.99
CA GLU A 164 29.32 23.13 -10.20
C GLU A 164 28.58 24.46 -9.95
N GLU A 165 27.31 24.54 -10.30
CA GLU A 165 26.45 25.71 -10.07
C GLU A 165 25.95 25.84 -8.63
N SER A 166 26.11 24.80 -7.80
CA SER A 166 25.63 24.79 -6.43
C SER A 166 26.50 25.65 -5.50
N ALA A 167 25.87 26.55 -4.76
CA ALA A 167 26.53 27.33 -3.71
C ALA A 167 26.80 26.47 -2.46
N HIS A 168 25.95 25.48 -2.21
CA HIS A 168 26.04 24.58 -1.06
C HIS A 168 25.88 23.13 -1.55
N VAL A 169 26.81 22.28 -1.15
CA VAL A 169 26.79 20.86 -1.44
C VAL A 169 26.86 20.10 -0.12
N VAL A 170 25.87 19.21 0.10
CA VAL A 170 25.78 18.39 1.32
C VAL A 170 25.65 16.93 0.90
N GLU A 171 26.27 16.04 1.67
CA GLU A 171 26.18 14.60 1.47
C GLU A 171 25.84 13.88 2.78
N GLY A 172 25.31 12.68 2.67
CA GLY A 172 24.96 11.87 3.82
C GLY A 172 24.40 10.51 3.48
N GLU A 173 24.05 9.81 4.53
CA GLU A 173 23.41 8.49 4.46
C GLU A 173 22.17 8.48 5.34
N PHE A 174 21.21 7.65 4.97
CA PHE A 174 20.01 7.41 5.77
C PHE A 174 19.59 5.96 5.61
N GLN A 175 19.36 5.28 6.73
CA GLN A 175 18.83 3.92 6.74
C GLN A 175 17.56 3.88 7.57
N PHE A 176 16.56 3.14 7.07
CA PHE A 176 15.31 2.88 7.77
C PHE A 176 14.87 1.42 7.59
N GLN A 177 14.06 0.98 8.51
CA GLN A 177 13.73 -0.44 8.68
C GLN A 177 12.53 -0.88 7.84
N ASP A 178 12.36 -2.22 7.80
CA ASP A 178 11.19 -2.92 7.29
C ASP A 178 9.92 -2.54 8.11
N GLN A 179 8.71 -2.82 7.57
CA GLN A 179 7.43 -2.69 8.29
C GLN A 179 6.56 -3.90 8.03
N GLU A 180 5.92 -4.42 9.06
CA GLU A 180 4.95 -5.53 8.99
C GLU A 180 3.56 -5.01 8.60
N HIS A 181 2.85 -5.74 7.72
CA HIS A 181 1.46 -5.42 7.34
C HIS A 181 0.48 -5.53 8.51
N PHE A 182 0.69 -6.53 9.34
CA PHE A 182 -0.11 -6.83 10.52
C PHE A 182 -1.63 -6.89 10.23
N SER A 183 -2.01 -7.46 9.08
CA SER A 183 -3.42 -7.70 8.78
C SER A 183 -4.08 -8.52 9.88
N LEU A 184 -5.29 -8.14 10.35
CA LEU A 184 -5.98 -8.89 11.41
C LEU A 184 -6.29 -10.33 11.00
N GLU A 185 -6.75 -10.55 9.78
CA GLU A 185 -6.79 -11.85 9.14
C GLU A 185 -5.39 -12.20 8.63
N THR A 186 -4.78 -13.24 9.18
CA THR A 186 -3.52 -13.81 8.69
C THR A 186 -3.74 -14.47 7.33
N HIS A 187 -2.68 -14.91 6.65
CA HIS A 187 -2.81 -15.65 5.39
C HIS A 187 -3.68 -16.89 5.59
N ALA A 188 -4.68 -17.06 4.73
CA ALA A 188 -5.63 -18.15 4.79
C ALA A 188 -6.11 -18.58 3.41
N ALA A 189 -6.24 -19.89 3.22
CA ALA A 189 -6.81 -20.52 2.03
C ALA A 189 -7.63 -21.77 2.42
N LEU A 190 -8.72 -22.01 1.69
CA LEU A 190 -9.50 -23.24 1.77
C LEU A 190 -9.74 -23.76 0.36
N ALA A 191 -9.12 -24.88 0.01
CA ALA A 191 -9.23 -25.52 -1.29
C ALA A 191 -10.12 -26.75 -1.22
N GLN A 192 -10.96 -26.96 -2.21
CA GLN A 192 -11.81 -28.12 -2.37
C GLN A 192 -12.00 -28.49 -3.83
N ILE A 193 -12.35 -29.74 -4.09
CA ILE A 193 -12.62 -30.25 -5.43
C ILE A 193 -14.12 -30.44 -5.59
N ASP A 194 -14.68 -30.00 -6.71
CA ASP A 194 -16.08 -30.25 -7.06
C ASP A 194 -16.27 -31.64 -7.71
N GLU A 195 -17.51 -32.02 -8.02
CA GLU A 195 -17.88 -33.29 -8.64
C GLU A 195 -17.27 -33.53 -10.02
N ASN A 196 -16.82 -32.44 -10.70
CA ASN A 196 -16.15 -32.52 -12.01
C ASN A 196 -14.62 -32.59 -11.90
N GLY A 197 -14.09 -32.61 -10.67
CA GLY A 197 -12.64 -32.61 -10.41
C GLY A 197 -11.98 -31.24 -10.53
N GLN A 198 -12.76 -30.16 -10.65
CA GLN A 198 -12.28 -28.78 -10.68
C GLN A 198 -11.98 -28.27 -9.28
N LEU A 199 -10.95 -27.44 -9.18
CA LEU A 199 -10.56 -26.80 -7.93
C LEU A 199 -11.36 -25.53 -7.67
N PHE A 200 -11.92 -25.42 -6.48
CA PHE A 200 -12.49 -24.21 -5.96
C PHE A 200 -11.72 -23.76 -4.71
N ILE A 201 -11.16 -22.57 -4.76
CA ILE A 201 -10.29 -22.04 -3.70
C ILE A 201 -10.87 -20.74 -3.16
N GLN A 202 -11.14 -20.72 -1.86
CA GLN A 202 -11.35 -19.49 -1.10
C GLN A 202 -9.99 -19.01 -0.62
N SER A 203 -9.57 -17.82 -0.99
CA SER A 203 -8.27 -17.27 -0.60
C SER A 203 -8.38 -15.83 -0.12
N SER A 204 -7.68 -15.51 0.96
CA SER A 204 -7.46 -14.14 1.39
C SER A 204 -6.37 -13.53 0.52
N THR A 205 -6.74 -13.06 -0.67
CA THR A 205 -5.81 -12.56 -1.71
C THR A 205 -6.31 -11.27 -2.36
N GLN A 206 -5.39 -10.35 -2.64
CA GLN A 206 -5.63 -9.14 -3.43
C GLN A 206 -5.62 -9.45 -4.94
N HIS A 207 -5.13 -10.63 -5.34
CA HIS A 207 -4.97 -11.00 -6.74
C HIS A 207 -5.49 -12.41 -7.05
N PRO A 208 -6.83 -12.61 -7.10
CA PRO A 208 -7.42 -13.91 -7.38
C PRO A 208 -6.97 -14.52 -8.72
N SER A 209 -6.79 -13.72 -9.78
CA SER A 209 -6.37 -14.21 -11.10
C SER A 209 -4.96 -14.79 -11.07
N GLU A 210 -4.00 -14.12 -10.45
CA GLU A 210 -2.64 -14.61 -10.34
C GLU A 210 -2.54 -15.81 -9.39
N THR A 211 -3.32 -15.82 -8.28
CA THR A 211 -3.47 -17.01 -7.43
C THR A 211 -3.94 -18.21 -8.25
N GLN A 212 -4.90 -18.02 -9.18
CA GLN A 212 -5.38 -19.03 -10.11
C GLN A 212 -4.26 -19.55 -11.01
N GLU A 213 -3.48 -18.65 -11.62
CA GLU A 213 -2.37 -18.99 -12.52
C GLU A 213 -1.28 -19.78 -11.82
N ILE A 214 -0.85 -19.34 -10.64
CA ILE A 214 0.20 -20.02 -9.85
C ILE A 214 -0.26 -21.41 -9.38
N VAL A 215 -1.51 -21.52 -8.90
CA VAL A 215 -2.06 -22.84 -8.52
C VAL A 215 -2.10 -23.79 -9.73
N ALA A 216 -2.54 -23.30 -10.88
CA ALA A 216 -2.57 -24.10 -12.11
C ALA A 216 -1.15 -24.52 -12.54
N HIS A 217 -0.17 -23.62 -12.44
CA HIS A 217 1.24 -23.88 -12.74
C HIS A 217 1.84 -24.95 -11.82
N VAL A 218 1.64 -24.83 -10.52
CA VAL A 218 2.12 -25.82 -9.52
C VAL A 218 1.49 -27.19 -9.75
N LEU A 219 0.21 -27.23 -10.11
CA LEU A 219 -0.52 -28.50 -10.32
C LEU A 219 -0.39 -29.07 -11.74
N GLY A 220 0.24 -28.34 -12.68
CA GLY A 220 0.37 -28.76 -14.07
C GLY A 220 -0.97 -28.91 -14.79
N ILE A 221 -1.96 -28.07 -14.48
CA ILE A 221 -3.31 -28.05 -15.06
C ILE A 221 -3.62 -26.69 -15.70
N HIS A 222 -4.75 -26.56 -16.38
CA HIS A 222 -5.14 -25.30 -17.02
C HIS A 222 -5.86 -24.37 -16.04
N SER A 223 -5.72 -23.05 -16.23
CA SER A 223 -6.34 -22.03 -15.37
C SER A 223 -7.88 -22.19 -15.26
N HIS A 224 -8.57 -22.65 -16.33
CA HIS A 224 -10.01 -22.84 -16.29
C HIS A 224 -10.46 -24.02 -15.40
N GLU A 225 -9.53 -24.88 -14.95
CA GLU A 225 -9.82 -25.95 -13.99
C GLU A 225 -9.71 -25.47 -12.54
N VAL A 226 -9.34 -24.21 -12.33
CA VAL A 226 -9.19 -23.57 -11.02
C VAL A 226 -10.10 -22.36 -10.94
N THR A 227 -10.93 -22.28 -9.93
CA THR A 227 -11.69 -21.07 -9.59
C THR A 227 -11.19 -20.54 -8.25
N VAL A 228 -10.78 -19.27 -8.23
CA VAL A 228 -10.40 -18.58 -6.99
C VAL A 228 -11.45 -17.53 -6.64
N GLN A 229 -11.90 -17.55 -5.39
CA GLN A 229 -12.81 -16.57 -4.83
C GLN A 229 -12.21 -15.86 -3.64
N CYS A 230 -12.39 -14.53 -3.59
CA CYS A 230 -12.17 -13.71 -2.41
C CYS A 230 -13.51 -13.11 -1.97
N LEU A 231 -13.98 -13.45 -0.75
CA LEU A 231 -15.20 -12.86 -0.19
C LEU A 231 -14.93 -11.42 0.26
N ARG A 232 -13.96 -11.28 1.12
CA ARG A 232 -13.34 -10.08 1.68
C ARG A 232 -12.07 -10.49 2.43
N MET A 233 -11.23 -9.51 2.71
CA MET A 233 -10.02 -9.72 3.52
C MET A 233 -10.07 -8.88 4.80
N GLY A 234 -9.57 -9.42 5.87
CA GLY A 234 -9.35 -8.73 7.15
C GLY A 234 -8.03 -7.93 7.13
N GLY A 235 -7.89 -7.06 6.11
CA GLY A 235 -6.67 -6.33 5.77
C GLY A 235 -5.83 -7.04 4.71
N GLY A 236 -5.15 -6.25 3.89
CA GLY A 236 -4.22 -6.74 2.86
C GLY A 236 -3.00 -5.81 2.78
N PHE A 237 -3.22 -4.51 2.57
CA PHE A 237 -2.23 -3.43 2.54
C PHE A 237 -1.09 -3.63 1.55
N GLY A 238 -1.22 -4.55 0.58
CA GLY A 238 -0.18 -4.99 -0.34
C GLY A 238 0.43 -6.34 0.00
N GLY A 239 0.41 -6.77 1.28
CA GLY A 239 0.98 -8.04 1.74
C GLY A 239 0.27 -9.29 1.23
N LYS A 240 -0.89 -9.11 0.61
CA LYS A 240 -1.67 -10.21 0.04
C LYS A 240 -1.79 -10.11 -1.49
N GLU A 241 -0.84 -9.44 -2.16
CA GLU A 241 -0.72 -9.48 -3.62
C GLU A 241 -0.10 -10.80 -4.07
N MET A 242 1.17 -11.04 -3.74
CA MET A 242 1.94 -12.23 -4.16
C MET A 242 1.93 -13.34 -3.11
N GLN A 243 2.14 -13.01 -1.87
CA GLN A 243 2.37 -13.94 -0.76
C GLN A 243 1.30 -15.03 -0.57
N PRO A 244 -0.02 -14.82 -0.87
CA PRO A 244 -1.04 -15.85 -0.75
C PRO A 244 -0.90 -17.02 -1.72
N HIS A 245 -0.17 -16.84 -2.84
CA HIS A 245 -0.15 -17.82 -3.94
C HIS A 245 0.41 -19.16 -3.50
N GLY A 246 1.55 -19.17 -2.79
CA GLY A 246 2.17 -20.38 -2.27
C GLY A 246 1.27 -21.11 -1.26
N PHE A 247 0.60 -20.38 -0.38
CA PHE A 247 -0.31 -20.96 0.61
C PHE A 247 -1.56 -21.55 -0.06
N ALA A 248 -2.11 -20.87 -1.07
CA ALA A 248 -3.21 -21.41 -1.87
C ALA A 248 -2.79 -22.66 -2.66
N ALA A 249 -1.58 -22.67 -3.22
CA ALA A 249 -1.05 -23.82 -3.95
C ALA A 249 -0.85 -25.06 -3.04
N ILE A 250 -0.35 -24.88 -1.81
CA ILE A 250 -0.26 -25.96 -0.80
C ILE A 250 -1.64 -26.53 -0.47
N ALA A 251 -2.62 -25.68 -0.21
CA ALA A 251 -3.98 -26.13 0.08
C ALA A 251 -4.58 -26.90 -1.11
N ALA A 252 -4.39 -26.37 -2.34
CA ALA A 252 -4.87 -27.00 -3.57
C ALA A 252 -4.19 -28.34 -3.85
N LEU A 253 -2.87 -28.44 -3.68
CA LEU A 253 -2.10 -29.66 -3.81
C LEU A 253 -2.61 -30.74 -2.84
N GLY A 254 -2.77 -30.36 -1.57
CA GLY A 254 -3.33 -31.25 -0.56
C GLY A 254 -4.74 -31.74 -0.90
N ALA A 255 -5.63 -30.84 -1.37
CA ALA A 255 -6.98 -31.22 -1.78
C ALA A 255 -6.98 -32.15 -2.98
N LYS A 256 -6.13 -31.90 -3.98
CA LYS A 256 -5.98 -32.75 -5.18
C LYS A 256 -5.52 -34.15 -4.84
N LEU A 257 -4.54 -34.28 -3.93
CA LEU A 257 -3.96 -35.58 -3.56
C LEU A 257 -4.83 -36.41 -2.60
N THR A 258 -5.65 -35.75 -1.79
CA THR A 258 -6.47 -36.46 -0.78
C THR A 258 -7.93 -36.59 -1.16
N GLY A 259 -8.42 -35.84 -2.13
CA GLY A 259 -9.84 -35.75 -2.47
C GLY A 259 -10.69 -35.07 -1.37
N ARG A 260 -10.06 -34.48 -0.36
CA ARG A 260 -10.71 -33.84 0.79
C ARG A 260 -10.44 -32.35 0.78
N PRO A 261 -11.34 -31.50 1.30
CA PRO A 261 -11.06 -30.09 1.48
C PRO A 261 -9.84 -29.87 2.38
N VAL A 262 -8.99 -28.91 2.03
CA VAL A 262 -7.79 -28.56 2.81
C VAL A 262 -7.83 -27.09 3.19
N ARG A 263 -7.78 -26.84 4.49
CA ARG A 263 -7.60 -25.53 5.10
C ARG A 263 -6.13 -25.27 5.40
N LEU A 264 -5.66 -24.14 4.98
CA LEU A 264 -4.39 -23.57 5.42
C LEU A 264 -4.68 -22.22 6.08
N ARG A 265 -4.17 -22.00 7.29
CA ARG A 265 -4.17 -20.70 7.96
C ARG A 265 -2.93 -20.57 8.80
N LEU A 266 -2.17 -19.52 8.59
CA LEU A 266 -1.03 -19.18 9.43
C LEU A 266 -1.52 -18.61 10.78
N ASN A 267 -0.90 -19.03 11.89
CA ASN A 267 -1.05 -18.30 13.13
C ASN A 267 -0.26 -16.98 13.08
N ARG A 268 -0.46 -16.08 14.05
CA ARG A 268 0.18 -14.76 14.01
C ARG A 268 1.71 -14.82 13.96
N THR A 269 2.34 -15.71 14.69
CA THR A 269 3.80 -15.86 14.65
C THR A 269 4.29 -16.38 13.30
N GLN A 270 3.59 -17.37 12.72
CA GLN A 270 3.89 -17.86 11.39
C GLN A 270 3.70 -16.77 10.32
N ASP A 271 2.62 -16.03 10.40
CA ASP A 271 2.32 -14.92 9.50
C ASP A 271 3.44 -13.87 9.54
N LEU A 272 3.87 -13.47 10.74
CA LEU A 272 4.99 -12.53 10.93
C LEU A 272 6.34 -13.08 10.45
N THR A 273 6.58 -14.38 10.50
CA THR A 273 7.88 -14.97 10.17
C THR A 273 7.97 -15.51 8.74
N MET A 274 6.85 -15.81 8.09
CA MET A 274 6.81 -16.45 6.78
C MET A 274 6.29 -15.55 5.65
N SER A 275 5.67 -14.41 5.97
CA SER A 275 5.17 -13.47 4.96
C SER A 275 6.09 -12.27 4.77
N GLY A 276 6.03 -11.65 3.60
CA GLY A 276 6.84 -10.50 3.22
C GLY A 276 6.52 -9.21 4.00
N LYS A 277 7.45 -8.26 3.95
CA LYS A 277 7.40 -6.97 4.66
C LYS A 277 7.52 -5.79 3.70
N ARG A 278 7.25 -4.56 4.18
CA ARG A 278 7.72 -3.36 3.50
C ARG A 278 9.23 -3.38 3.45
N HIS A 279 9.82 -3.13 2.32
CA HIS A 279 11.27 -3.02 2.17
C HIS A 279 11.85 -1.94 3.06
N GLY A 280 12.82 -2.28 3.88
CA GLY A 280 13.75 -1.33 4.46
C GLY A 280 14.73 -0.84 3.40
N PHE A 281 15.27 0.35 3.57
CA PHE A 281 16.20 0.96 2.61
C PHE A 281 17.44 1.52 3.29
N HIS A 282 18.56 1.49 2.55
CA HIS A 282 19.73 2.31 2.80
C HIS A 282 19.89 3.28 1.62
N ALA A 283 19.93 4.57 1.92
CA ALA A 283 20.14 5.64 0.96
C ALA A 283 21.49 6.30 1.23
N LYS A 284 22.31 6.42 0.18
CA LYS A 284 23.49 7.29 0.15
C LYS A 284 23.20 8.41 -0.83
N TRP A 285 23.43 9.67 -0.41
CA TRP A 285 23.02 10.83 -1.20
C TRP A 285 24.01 11.98 -1.14
N LYS A 286 24.02 12.77 -2.20
CA LYS A 286 24.69 14.06 -2.32
C LYS A 286 23.72 15.02 -3.01
N ILE A 287 23.53 16.21 -2.45
CA ILE A 287 22.58 17.20 -2.94
C ILE A 287 23.23 18.58 -3.01
N GLY A 288 22.91 19.34 -4.05
CA GLY A 288 23.39 20.70 -4.28
C GLY A 288 22.26 21.71 -4.24
N PHE A 289 22.50 22.87 -3.64
CA PHE A 289 21.57 23.99 -3.57
C PHE A 289 22.23 25.29 -4.03
N ASP A 290 21.44 26.21 -4.64
CA ASP A 290 21.89 27.59 -4.87
C ASP A 290 21.91 28.39 -3.55
N ALA A 291 22.37 29.64 -3.61
CA ALA A 291 22.46 30.55 -2.45
C ALA A 291 21.05 30.87 -1.84
N GLN A 292 19.98 30.60 -2.54
CA GLN A 292 18.60 30.80 -2.09
C GLN A 292 17.96 29.50 -1.56
N GLY A 293 18.68 28.37 -1.53
CA GLY A 293 18.20 27.09 -1.08
C GLY A 293 17.34 26.34 -2.12
N ARG A 294 17.48 26.65 -3.42
CA ARG A 294 16.84 25.87 -4.49
C ARG A 294 17.74 24.72 -4.89
N ILE A 295 17.14 23.55 -5.03
CA ILE A 295 17.85 22.33 -5.45
C ILE A 295 18.40 22.52 -6.87
N GLN A 296 19.68 22.24 -7.05
CA GLN A 296 20.39 22.28 -8.32
C GLN A 296 20.71 20.86 -8.82
N ALA A 297 21.11 19.97 -7.93
CA ALA A 297 21.51 18.61 -8.27
C ALA A 297 21.23 17.61 -7.15
N LEU A 298 20.89 16.37 -7.54
CA LEU A 298 20.74 15.23 -6.62
C LEU A 298 21.44 14.00 -7.19
N ASP A 299 22.42 13.45 -6.47
CA ASP A 299 22.99 12.13 -6.73
C ASP A 299 22.66 11.20 -5.56
N ALA A 300 21.93 10.11 -5.83
CA ALA A 300 21.52 9.19 -4.77
C ALA A 300 21.61 7.73 -5.22
N THR A 301 21.94 6.86 -4.27
CA THR A 301 21.82 5.40 -4.42
C THR A 301 20.87 4.88 -3.36
N LEU A 302 19.77 4.27 -3.80
CA LEU A 302 18.76 3.64 -2.94
C LEU A 302 18.95 2.13 -2.99
N THR A 303 19.29 1.52 -1.86
CA THR A 303 19.41 0.06 -1.74
C THR A 303 18.25 -0.46 -0.90
N SER A 304 17.34 -1.20 -1.52
CA SER A 304 16.24 -1.88 -0.83
C SER A 304 16.66 -3.24 -0.30
N ASP A 305 16.09 -3.67 0.82
CA ASP A 305 16.20 -5.06 1.30
C ASP A 305 15.20 -5.93 0.56
N GLY A 306 15.63 -6.79 -0.36
CA GLY A 306 14.75 -7.69 -1.10
C GLY A 306 14.36 -8.95 -0.33
N GLY A 307 15.16 -9.34 0.64
CA GLY A 307 15.04 -10.68 1.23
C GLY A 307 15.64 -11.77 0.33
N TRP A 308 15.14 -12.99 0.46
CA TRP A 308 15.72 -14.15 -0.24
C TRP A 308 15.32 -14.27 -1.72
N SER A 309 14.14 -13.82 -2.09
CA SER A 309 13.59 -13.83 -3.47
C SER A 309 13.21 -12.44 -3.93
N LEU A 310 12.93 -12.29 -5.21
CA LEU A 310 12.60 -10.98 -5.80
C LEU A 310 11.18 -10.50 -5.46
N ASP A 311 10.19 -11.39 -5.44
CA ASP A 311 8.79 -11.01 -5.25
C ASP A 311 8.46 -9.71 -6.03
N LEU A 312 8.10 -8.62 -5.38
CA LEU A 312 7.83 -7.32 -5.98
C LEU A 312 8.96 -6.29 -5.74
N SER A 313 10.16 -6.71 -5.39
CA SER A 313 11.27 -5.81 -5.05
C SER A 313 11.72 -4.93 -6.23
N GLU A 314 11.70 -5.46 -7.47
CA GLU A 314 12.05 -4.67 -8.65
C GLU A 314 11.12 -3.48 -8.88
N PRO A 315 9.78 -3.66 -8.99
CA PRO A 315 8.87 -2.54 -9.20
C PRO A 315 8.76 -1.62 -7.98
N VAL A 316 8.93 -2.13 -6.75
CA VAL A 316 9.00 -1.30 -5.52
C VAL A 316 10.21 -0.38 -5.56
N THR A 317 11.39 -0.91 -5.87
CA THR A 317 12.61 -0.10 -6.00
C THR A 317 12.48 0.93 -7.12
N ALA A 318 11.96 0.51 -8.29
CA ALA A 318 11.70 1.41 -9.42
C ALA A 318 10.75 2.57 -9.03
N ARG A 319 9.69 2.27 -8.29
CA ARG A 319 8.75 3.31 -7.84
C ARG A 319 9.35 4.23 -6.78
N ALA A 320 10.28 3.75 -5.94
CA ALA A 320 11.01 4.59 -5.01
C ALA A 320 11.85 5.64 -5.77
N LEU A 321 12.53 5.25 -6.86
CA LEU A 321 13.26 6.18 -7.70
C LEU A 321 12.32 7.22 -8.34
N CYS A 322 11.13 6.81 -8.81
CA CYS A 322 10.14 7.71 -9.43
C CYS A 322 9.53 8.72 -8.43
N HIS A 323 9.59 8.46 -7.14
CA HIS A 323 8.93 9.30 -6.13
C HIS A 323 9.92 10.02 -5.20
N ILE A 324 11.22 9.91 -5.44
CA ILE A 324 12.23 10.63 -4.63
C ILE A 324 12.08 12.15 -4.71
N ASP A 325 11.52 12.64 -5.81
CA ASP A 325 11.26 14.06 -6.03
C ASP A 325 10.12 14.60 -5.16
N ASN A 326 9.22 13.74 -4.68
CA ASN A 326 8.02 14.15 -3.95
C ASN A 326 7.33 15.36 -4.63
N THR A 327 7.15 16.47 -3.93
CA THR A 327 6.58 17.74 -4.45
C THR A 327 7.65 18.72 -4.96
N TYR A 328 8.91 18.29 -5.04
CA TYR A 328 10.06 19.17 -5.29
C TYR A 328 10.60 19.01 -6.71
N TRP A 329 10.83 20.15 -7.37
CA TRP A 329 11.46 20.14 -8.68
C TRP A 329 12.98 19.96 -8.57
N ILE A 330 13.50 18.96 -9.25
CA ILE A 330 14.92 18.60 -9.27
C ILE A 330 15.41 18.70 -10.72
N PRO A 331 16.16 19.74 -11.10
CA PRO A 331 16.57 19.94 -12.48
C PRO A 331 17.59 18.91 -12.96
N ASN A 332 18.52 18.52 -12.10
CA ASN A 332 19.58 17.57 -12.43
C ASN A 332 19.59 16.45 -11.39
N ALA A 333 19.40 15.21 -11.83
CA ALA A 333 19.38 14.07 -10.92
C ALA A 333 20.02 12.82 -11.54
N ARG A 334 20.75 12.06 -10.70
CA ARG A 334 21.15 10.69 -10.93
C ARG A 334 20.75 9.85 -9.73
N VAL A 335 19.74 9.00 -9.90
CA VAL A 335 19.23 8.14 -8.82
C VAL A 335 19.37 6.67 -9.22
N ALA A 336 20.21 5.93 -8.52
CA ALA A 336 20.46 4.51 -8.76
C ALA A 336 19.69 3.64 -7.76
N GLY A 337 19.09 2.54 -8.24
CA GLY A 337 18.44 1.53 -7.41
C GLY A 337 19.29 0.25 -7.31
N ARG A 338 19.30 -0.38 -6.15
CA ARG A 338 19.85 -1.72 -5.91
C ARG A 338 18.90 -2.50 -5.03
N ILE A 339 18.89 -3.82 -5.21
CA ILE A 339 18.07 -4.73 -4.41
C ILE A 339 19.01 -5.70 -3.70
N ALA A 340 19.17 -5.54 -2.40
CA ALA A 340 20.03 -6.41 -1.60
C ALA A 340 19.38 -7.79 -1.44
N LYS A 341 20.17 -8.85 -1.61
CA LYS A 341 19.79 -10.24 -1.30
C LYS A 341 20.20 -10.53 0.13
N THR A 342 19.24 -10.78 0.99
CA THR A 342 19.44 -11.10 2.41
C THR A 342 18.77 -12.42 2.76
N ASN A 343 19.17 -13.03 3.87
CA ASN A 343 18.55 -14.26 4.38
C ASN A 343 17.39 -13.93 5.35
N LYS A 344 16.51 -13.04 4.89
CA LYS A 344 15.21 -12.73 5.47
C LYS A 344 14.10 -13.23 4.56
N VAL A 345 12.86 -13.28 5.05
CA VAL A 345 11.68 -13.47 4.20
C VAL A 345 11.68 -12.42 3.09
N SER A 346 11.17 -12.76 1.89
CA SER A 346 11.09 -11.82 0.76
C SER A 346 10.27 -10.60 1.14
N ASN A 347 10.80 -9.42 0.89
CA ASN A 347 10.01 -8.23 1.04
C ASN A 347 9.08 -8.05 -0.17
N THR A 348 7.89 -7.50 0.07
CA THR A 348 6.81 -7.44 -0.90
C THR A 348 6.15 -6.06 -0.94
N ALA A 349 5.07 -5.92 -1.71
CA ALA A 349 4.24 -4.74 -1.73
C ALA A 349 3.75 -4.35 -0.34
N PHE A 350 3.80 -3.07 -0.03
CA PHE A 350 3.10 -2.47 1.10
C PHE A 350 2.63 -1.07 0.69
N ARG A 351 1.47 -0.65 1.17
CA ARG A 351 0.78 0.62 0.90
C ARG A 351 1.74 1.75 0.50
N GLY A 352 1.69 2.21 -0.76
CA GLY A 352 2.60 3.18 -1.39
C GLY A 352 3.71 2.58 -2.25
N PHE A 353 4.02 1.27 -2.13
CA PHE A 353 4.81 0.48 -3.09
C PHE A 353 6.14 1.10 -3.51
N GLY A 354 6.98 1.53 -2.55
CA GLY A 354 8.25 2.21 -2.84
C GLY A 354 8.16 3.73 -2.83
N GLY A 355 7.01 4.32 -3.17
CA GLY A 355 6.79 5.77 -3.07
C GLY A 355 7.11 6.33 -1.69
N PRO A 356 6.59 5.75 -0.60
CA PRO A 356 6.91 6.20 0.75
C PRO A 356 8.41 6.20 1.05
N GLN A 357 9.14 5.17 0.60
CA GLN A 357 10.57 5.05 0.86
C GLN A 357 11.37 6.11 0.11
N GLY A 358 11.08 6.33 -1.19
CA GLY A 358 11.73 7.37 -1.98
C GLY A 358 11.47 8.78 -1.44
N MET A 359 10.20 9.09 -1.11
CA MET A 359 9.83 10.39 -0.53
C MET A 359 10.45 10.60 0.85
N LEU A 360 10.50 9.57 1.71
CA LEU A 360 11.09 9.66 3.05
C LEU A 360 12.58 10.04 2.98
N VAL A 361 13.32 9.55 1.99
CA VAL A 361 14.71 9.94 1.77
C VAL A 361 14.81 11.44 1.50
N MET A 362 13.96 11.99 0.63
CA MET A 362 13.98 13.43 0.33
C MET A 362 13.54 14.27 1.54
N GLU A 363 12.53 13.83 2.28
CA GLU A 363 12.09 14.54 3.49
C GLU A 363 13.16 14.54 4.58
N ASP A 364 13.91 13.43 4.73
CA ASP A 364 15.07 13.36 5.62
C ASP A 364 16.18 14.33 5.19
N ILE A 365 16.52 14.37 3.90
CA ILE A 365 17.49 15.29 3.31
C ILE A 365 17.11 16.74 3.64
N LEU A 366 15.90 17.15 3.30
CA LEU A 366 15.46 18.53 3.49
C LEU A 366 15.41 18.93 4.98
N GLY A 367 14.95 18.01 5.85
CA GLY A 367 14.93 18.23 7.29
C GLY A 367 16.31 18.38 7.91
N ARG A 368 17.34 17.70 7.36
CA ARG A 368 18.74 17.78 7.83
C ARG A 368 19.49 18.97 7.25
N VAL A 369 19.19 19.34 5.99
CA VAL A 369 19.93 20.38 5.28
C VAL A 369 19.41 21.79 5.63
N ALA A 370 18.11 21.97 5.84
CA ALA A 370 17.54 23.29 6.13
C ALA A 370 18.27 24.06 7.25
N PRO A 371 18.54 23.46 8.43
CA PRO A 371 19.30 24.13 9.48
C PRO A 371 20.74 24.49 9.07
N GLN A 372 21.39 23.66 8.25
CA GLN A 372 22.73 23.91 7.74
C GLN A 372 22.78 25.13 6.81
N LEU A 373 21.70 25.39 6.08
CA LEU A 373 21.51 26.56 5.23
C LEU A 373 21.00 27.79 6.01
N GLY A 374 20.73 27.66 7.31
CA GLY A 374 20.13 28.71 8.12
C GLY A 374 18.65 28.99 7.76
N LEU A 375 17.93 28.02 7.19
CA LEU A 375 16.55 28.15 6.74
C LEU A 375 15.60 27.35 7.65
N ASP A 376 14.35 27.84 7.76
CA ASP A 376 13.23 27.06 8.29
C ASP A 376 12.96 25.86 7.37
N PRO A 377 12.83 24.63 7.87
CA PRO A 377 12.55 23.46 7.04
C PRO A 377 11.27 23.57 6.20
N MET A 378 10.25 24.31 6.67
CA MET A 378 9.04 24.56 5.90
C MET A 378 9.31 25.53 4.74
N GLU A 379 10.16 26.52 4.97
CA GLU A 379 10.55 27.49 3.95
C GLU A 379 11.40 26.81 2.86
N LEU A 380 12.37 25.98 3.23
CA LEU A 380 13.17 25.21 2.27
C LEU A 380 12.29 24.34 1.37
N ARG A 381 11.28 23.65 1.94
CA ARG A 381 10.32 22.85 1.17
C ARG A 381 9.55 23.71 0.17
N ALA A 382 8.96 24.81 0.64
CA ALA A 382 8.13 25.68 -0.20
C ALA A 382 8.90 26.32 -1.38
N ARG A 383 10.19 26.61 -1.20
CA ARG A 383 11.06 27.17 -2.27
C ARG A 383 11.29 26.19 -3.42
N ASN A 384 11.14 24.91 -3.16
CA ASN A 384 11.46 23.84 -4.10
C ASN A 384 10.22 23.17 -4.74
N PHE A 385 9.01 23.61 -4.45
CA PHE A 385 7.79 23.04 -5.05
C PHE A 385 7.79 23.17 -6.56
N TYR A 386 7.23 22.15 -7.23
CA TYR A 386 6.85 22.26 -8.63
C TYR A 386 5.97 23.50 -8.84
N GLN A 387 6.29 24.26 -9.87
CA GLN A 387 5.57 25.47 -10.22
C GLN A 387 4.62 25.25 -11.39
N PRO A 388 3.39 25.77 -11.34
CA PRO A 388 2.45 25.65 -12.45
C PRO A 388 2.97 26.39 -13.68
N ASN A 389 2.64 25.88 -14.86
CA ASN A 389 2.91 26.52 -16.17
C ASN A 389 4.40 26.78 -16.51
N GLN A 390 5.35 26.16 -15.81
CA GLN A 390 6.78 26.31 -16.12
C GLN A 390 7.35 25.15 -16.94
N GLY A 391 6.53 24.23 -17.41
CA GLY A 391 6.97 23.06 -18.20
C GLY A 391 7.85 22.08 -17.40
N GLN A 392 7.79 22.15 -16.08
CA GLN A 392 8.58 21.29 -15.20
C GLN A 392 8.05 19.85 -15.29
N THR A 393 8.98 18.91 -15.41
CA THR A 393 8.71 17.47 -15.43
C THR A 393 9.32 16.80 -14.22
N THR A 394 8.80 15.64 -13.88
CA THR A 394 9.46 14.72 -12.95
C THR A 394 10.83 14.29 -13.51
N PRO A 395 11.74 13.77 -12.68
CA PRO A 395 13.04 13.28 -13.15
C PRO A 395 12.96 12.21 -14.24
N TYR A 396 11.86 11.46 -14.33
CA TYR A 396 11.60 10.47 -15.39
C TYR A 396 10.86 11.05 -16.61
N GLY A 397 10.61 12.36 -16.66
CA GLY A 397 10.11 13.09 -17.83
C GLY A 397 8.59 13.24 -17.91
N GLN A 398 7.80 12.81 -16.92
CA GLN A 398 6.36 13.05 -16.90
C GLN A 398 6.04 14.50 -16.49
N PRO A 399 5.20 15.23 -17.25
CA PRO A 399 4.70 16.54 -16.83
C PRO A 399 3.94 16.44 -15.49
N VAL A 400 4.19 17.39 -14.59
CA VAL A 400 3.44 17.45 -13.33
C VAL A 400 2.16 18.25 -13.55
N THR A 401 1.06 17.52 -13.76
CA THR A 401 -0.26 18.13 -13.94
C THR A 401 -0.80 18.67 -12.63
N GLN A 402 -1.57 19.76 -12.68
CA GLN A 402 -2.21 20.38 -11.50
C GLN A 402 -1.22 20.75 -10.39
N ALA A 403 0.01 21.17 -10.76
CA ALA A 403 1.07 21.56 -9.80
C ALA A 403 0.64 22.70 -8.87
N GLU A 404 -0.32 23.56 -9.30
CA GLU A 404 -0.93 24.61 -8.47
C GLU A 404 -1.57 24.07 -7.18
N ARG A 405 -2.02 22.81 -7.17
CA ARG A 405 -2.60 22.18 -5.96
C ARG A 405 -1.58 22.03 -4.84
N ILE A 406 -0.28 21.93 -5.15
CA ILE A 406 0.78 21.82 -4.15
C ILE A 406 0.81 23.07 -3.27
N SER A 407 0.92 24.25 -3.90
CA SER A 407 0.93 25.54 -3.18
C SER A 407 -0.45 25.85 -2.58
N LEU A 408 -1.54 25.54 -3.28
CA LEU A 408 -2.89 25.74 -2.77
C LEU A 408 -3.15 25.00 -1.45
N ILE A 409 -2.82 23.72 -1.42
CA ILE A 409 -2.97 22.88 -0.21
C ILE A 409 -2.04 23.37 0.90
N TRP A 410 -0.80 23.75 0.56
CA TRP A 410 0.18 24.30 1.50
C TRP A 410 -0.29 25.58 2.16
N ASP A 411 -0.88 26.51 1.41
CA ASP A 411 -1.39 27.76 1.93
C ASP A 411 -2.66 27.55 2.76
N GLN A 412 -3.57 26.71 2.28
CA GLN A 412 -4.79 26.38 3.00
C GLN A 412 -4.52 25.71 4.36
N ILE A 413 -3.60 24.75 4.42
CA ILE A 413 -3.29 24.07 5.69
C ILE A 413 -2.63 25.03 6.69
N GLN A 414 -1.78 25.94 6.24
CA GLN A 414 -1.19 26.96 7.10
C GLN A 414 -2.26 27.87 7.72
N GLN A 415 -3.25 28.28 6.93
CA GLN A 415 -4.35 29.14 7.40
C GLN A 415 -5.29 28.35 8.33
N ASN A 416 -5.78 27.19 7.89
CA ASN A 416 -6.77 26.39 8.62
C ASN A 416 -6.24 25.89 9.97
N ALA A 417 -4.95 25.52 10.03
CA ALA A 417 -4.32 25.05 11.24
C ALA A 417 -3.73 26.17 12.12
N GLY A 418 -3.79 27.45 11.70
CA GLY A 418 -3.27 28.58 12.47
C GLY A 418 -1.74 28.47 12.74
N ILE A 419 -0.97 28.07 11.74
CA ILE A 419 0.44 27.69 11.91
C ILE A 419 1.29 28.81 12.51
N ALA A 420 1.08 30.06 12.09
CA ALA A 420 1.88 31.21 12.60
C ALA A 420 1.67 31.42 14.09
N ASP A 421 0.45 31.30 14.59
CA ASP A 421 0.12 31.45 16.00
C ASP A 421 0.68 30.29 16.83
N ARG A 422 0.47 29.05 16.36
CA ARG A 422 1.02 27.85 17.01
C ARG A 422 2.55 27.87 17.09
N LYS A 423 3.27 28.35 16.08
CA LYS A 423 4.73 28.52 16.15
C LYS A 423 5.14 29.47 17.29
N ARG A 424 4.39 30.59 17.50
CA ARG A 424 4.65 31.52 18.61
C ARG A 424 4.36 30.87 19.99
N GLU A 425 3.26 30.14 20.10
CA GLU A 425 2.89 29.41 21.32
C GLU A 425 3.92 28.32 21.64
N ILE A 426 4.38 27.55 20.65
CA ILE A 426 5.43 26.54 20.79
C ILE A 426 6.74 27.17 21.26
N ALA A 427 7.15 28.30 20.67
CA ALA A 427 8.36 29.01 21.07
C ALA A 427 8.27 29.47 22.57
N ALA A 428 7.14 30.05 22.96
CA ALA A 428 6.91 30.45 24.35
C ALA A 428 6.89 29.25 25.31
N PHE A 429 6.23 28.15 24.91
CA PHE A 429 6.23 26.91 25.65
C PHE A 429 7.64 26.37 25.85
N ASN A 430 8.43 26.28 24.79
CA ASN A 430 9.77 25.73 24.80
C ASN A 430 10.73 26.56 25.67
N ALA A 431 10.57 27.89 25.70
CA ALA A 431 11.34 28.76 26.58
C ALA A 431 11.00 28.54 28.07
N ALA A 432 9.76 28.25 28.40
CA ALA A 432 9.31 28.03 29.77
C ALA A 432 9.56 26.58 30.30
N HIS A 433 9.77 25.62 29.40
CA HIS A 433 9.85 24.20 29.76
C HIS A 433 11.18 23.57 29.33
N PRO A 434 12.21 23.53 30.20
CA PRO A 434 13.54 23.02 29.84
C PRO A 434 13.57 21.50 29.60
N HIS A 435 12.61 20.75 30.14
CA HIS A 435 12.59 19.29 30.09
C HIS A 435 11.53 18.70 29.15
N THR A 436 10.67 19.55 28.60
CA THR A 436 9.64 19.15 27.63
C THR A 436 9.65 20.14 26.47
N LYS A 437 9.67 19.64 25.25
CA LYS A 437 9.68 20.49 24.05
C LYS A 437 8.55 20.12 23.12
N ARG A 438 8.02 21.12 22.44
CA ARG A 438 7.04 20.96 21.33
C ARG A 438 7.68 21.37 20.03
N ALA A 439 7.17 20.80 18.96
CA ALA A 439 7.44 21.24 17.61
C ALA A 439 6.29 20.93 16.67
N LEU A 440 6.29 21.64 15.53
CA LEU A 440 5.31 21.51 14.50
C LEU A 440 6.02 21.45 13.14
N ALA A 441 5.64 20.47 12.32
CA ALA A 441 6.13 20.36 10.94
C ALA A 441 4.98 20.18 9.97
N ILE A 442 5.15 20.71 8.75
CA ILE A 442 4.28 20.45 7.59
C ILE A 442 5.10 19.73 6.53
N THR A 443 4.50 18.70 5.95
CA THR A 443 5.01 18.02 4.75
C THR A 443 3.90 17.87 3.71
N ASN A 444 4.27 18.07 2.44
CA ASN A 444 3.39 17.82 1.30
C ASN A 444 3.72 16.47 0.66
N ILE A 445 2.75 15.94 -0.09
CA ILE A 445 2.94 14.74 -0.91
C ILE A 445 2.46 14.96 -2.34
N LYS A 446 3.12 14.28 -3.29
CA LYS A 446 2.72 14.10 -4.68
C LYS A 446 2.87 12.62 -5.02
N PHE A 447 1.77 11.90 -5.20
CA PHE A 447 1.80 10.47 -5.43
C PHE A 447 1.16 10.11 -6.77
N GLY A 448 1.90 9.42 -7.64
CA GLY A 448 1.44 8.97 -8.94
C GLY A 448 0.56 7.72 -8.86
N ILE A 449 -0.58 7.74 -9.55
CA ILE A 449 -1.58 6.68 -9.55
C ILE A 449 -1.53 5.91 -10.87
N SER A 450 -1.24 4.66 -10.82
CA SER A 450 -1.28 3.55 -11.79
C SER A 450 -0.21 2.51 -11.46
N PHE A 451 -0.30 1.33 -12.03
CA PHE A 451 0.83 0.39 -12.06
C PHE A 451 1.92 0.89 -13.02
N ASN A 452 3.18 0.75 -12.62
CA ASN A 452 4.31 1.04 -13.53
C ASN A 452 4.36 0.06 -14.71
N LEU A 453 3.84 -1.15 -14.54
CA LEU A 453 3.62 -2.09 -15.65
C LEU A 453 2.30 -1.74 -16.35
N THR A 454 2.40 -1.13 -17.55
CA THR A 454 1.25 -0.58 -18.28
C THR A 454 0.15 -1.61 -18.50
N ALA A 455 0.51 -2.88 -18.78
CA ALA A 455 -0.44 -3.97 -19.00
C ALA A 455 -1.38 -4.23 -17.81
N PHE A 456 -0.99 -3.91 -16.59
CA PHE A 456 -1.83 -4.13 -15.41
C PHE A 456 -2.91 -3.05 -15.21
N ASN A 457 -2.87 -1.96 -15.97
CA ASN A 457 -3.85 -0.87 -15.85
C ASN A 457 -5.11 -1.16 -16.67
N GLN A 458 -5.77 -2.28 -16.39
CA GLN A 458 -7.01 -2.72 -17.02
C GLN A 458 -7.91 -3.45 -16.01
N GLY A 459 -9.21 -3.43 -16.25
CA GLY A 459 -10.20 -4.10 -15.42
C GLY A 459 -11.44 -4.52 -16.18
N GLY A 460 -12.13 -5.53 -15.66
CA GLY A 460 -13.37 -6.07 -16.22
C GLY A 460 -14.51 -6.05 -15.20
N ALA A 461 -15.74 -6.07 -15.71
CA ALA A 461 -16.95 -6.17 -14.91
C ALA A 461 -18.03 -6.97 -15.65
N LEU A 462 -18.95 -7.56 -14.88
CA LEU A 462 -20.18 -8.18 -15.38
C LEU A 462 -21.36 -7.56 -14.64
N VAL A 463 -22.33 -7.03 -15.39
CA VAL A 463 -23.55 -6.45 -14.84
C VAL A 463 -24.75 -7.23 -15.35
N LEU A 464 -25.59 -7.70 -14.43
CA LEU A 464 -26.79 -8.47 -14.69
C LEU A 464 -28.01 -7.72 -14.15
N ILE A 465 -29.01 -7.50 -14.99
CA ILE A 465 -30.33 -6.96 -14.59
C ILE A 465 -31.32 -8.11 -14.62
N TYR A 466 -31.95 -8.41 -13.49
CA TYR A 466 -32.97 -9.44 -13.38
C TYR A 466 -34.35 -8.90 -13.76
N LYS A 467 -35.29 -9.80 -14.09
CA LYS A 467 -36.65 -9.44 -14.54
C LYS A 467 -37.46 -8.59 -13.56
N ASP A 468 -37.12 -8.65 -12.30
CA ASP A 468 -37.71 -7.88 -11.19
C ASP A 468 -37.06 -6.49 -11.00
N GLY A 469 -36.17 -6.13 -11.89
CA GLY A 469 -35.44 -4.84 -11.81
C GLY A 469 -34.24 -4.82 -10.86
N SER A 470 -33.95 -5.90 -10.13
CA SER A 470 -32.75 -5.98 -9.31
C SER A 470 -31.49 -6.13 -10.16
N VAL A 471 -30.37 -5.59 -9.68
CA VAL A 471 -29.10 -5.57 -10.40
C VAL A 471 -28.01 -6.25 -9.59
N LEU A 472 -27.29 -7.18 -10.21
CA LEU A 472 -26.10 -7.81 -9.63
C LEU A 472 -24.86 -7.37 -10.41
N ILE A 473 -23.87 -6.85 -9.71
CA ILE A 473 -22.57 -6.49 -10.30
C ILE A 473 -21.48 -7.43 -9.80
N THR A 474 -20.52 -7.71 -10.67
CA THR A 474 -19.28 -8.44 -10.33
C THR A 474 -18.11 -7.73 -11.02
N HIS A 475 -16.98 -7.61 -10.34
CA HIS A 475 -15.76 -7.02 -10.87
C HIS A 475 -14.52 -7.72 -10.31
N GLY A 476 -13.34 -7.41 -10.87
CA GLY A 476 -12.09 -8.06 -10.50
C GLY A 476 -11.46 -7.57 -9.19
N GLY A 477 -11.90 -6.43 -8.68
CA GLY A 477 -11.36 -5.86 -7.43
C GLY A 477 -11.83 -6.61 -6.20
N THR A 478 -10.98 -6.70 -5.19
CA THR A 478 -11.25 -7.34 -3.90
C THR A 478 -11.47 -6.32 -2.79
N GLU A 479 -12.30 -6.65 -1.81
CA GLU A 479 -12.56 -5.85 -0.62
C GLU A 479 -11.61 -6.25 0.51
N MET A 480 -10.87 -5.28 1.04
CA MET A 480 -9.93 -5.46 2.16
C MET A 480 -10.15 -4.44 3.30
N GLY A 481 -11.34 -3.84 3.34
CA GLY A 481 -11.75 -2.80 4.27
C GLY A 481 -11.73 -1.38 3.71
N GLN A 482 -11.27 -1.19 2.45
CA GLN A 482 -11.14 0.13 1.82
C GLN A 482 -12.45 0.67 1.23
N GLY A 483 -13.54 -0.11 1.25
CA GLY A 483 -14.86 0.28 0.76
C GLY A 483 -14.98 0.30 -0.76
N LEU A 484 -14.13 -0.43 -1.48
CA LEU A 484 -14.21 -0.55 -2.94
C LEU A 484 -15.58 -1.04 -3.38
N HIS A 485 -16.12 -2.07 -2.75
CA HIS A 485 -17.42 -2.65 -3.08
C HIS A 485 -18.55 -1.63 -2.96
N THR A 486 -18.54 -0.81 -1.90
CA THR A 486 -19.54 0.27 -1.72
C THR A 486 -19.46 1.28 -2.84
N LYS A 487 -18.27 1.77 -3.18
CA LYS A 487 -18.06 2.71 -4.29
C LYS A 487 -18.51 2.12 -5.62
N MET A 488 -18.25 0.85 -5.88
CA MET A 488 -18.67 0.17 -7.12
C MET A 488 -20.18 0.05 -7.23
N MET A 489 -20.89 -0.19 -6.14
CA MET A 489 -22.36 -0.16 -6.11
C MET A 489 -22.89 1.25 -6.39
N GLN A 490 -22.27 2.30 -5.83
CA GLN A 490 -22.62 3.70 -6.10
C GLN A 490 -22.41 4.07 -7.58
N VAL A 491 -21.27 3.64 -8.17
CA VAL A 491 -20.97 3.82 -9.60
C VAL A 491 -22.05 3.17 -10.46
N ALA A 492 -22.42 1.91 -10.18
CA ALA A 492 -23.46 1.20 -10.94
C ALA A 492 -24.83 1.87 -10.82
N ALA A 493 -25.24 2.21 -9.60
CA ALA A 493 -26.52 2.87 -9.36
C ALA A 493 -26.62 4.23 -10.09
N THR A 494 -25.58 5.05 -10.02
CA THR A 494 -25.51 6.33 -10.74
C THR A 494 -25.51 6.12 -12.25
N SER A 495 -24.71 5.18 -12.77
CA SER A 495 -24.62 4.93 -14.22
C SER A 495 -25.92 4.41 -14.82
N LEU A 496 -26.70 3.63 -14.07
CA LEU A 496 -28.04 3.16 -14.50
C LEU A 496 -29.16 4.16 -14.19
N GLY A 497 -28.92 5.13 -13.31
CA GLY A 497 -29.95 6.08 -12.87
C GLY A 497 -30.99 5.48 -11.92
N ILE A 498 -30.57 4.53 -11.05
CA ILE A 498 -31.45 3.77 -10.15
C ILE A 498 -31.06 3.95 -8.68
N PRO A 499 -31.98 3.72 -7.73
CA PRO A 499 -31.67 3.74 -6.30
C PRO A 499 -30.67 2.63 -5.93
N LEU A 500 -29.76 2.93 -4.98
CA LEU A 500 -28.69 2.03 -4.53
C LEU A 500 -29.21 0.67 -4.03
N HIS A 501 -30.35 0.64 -3.37
CA HIS A 501 -30.93 -0.60 -2.82
C HIS A 501 -31.28 -1.66 -3.88
N LYS A 502 -31.41 -1.25 -5.16
CA LYS A 502 -31.61 -2.16 -6.29
C LYS A 502 -30.32 -2.87 -6.72
N VAL A 503 -29.16 -2.40 -6.29
CA VAL A 503 -27.86 -2.93 -6.68
C VAL A 503 -27.28 -3.80 -5.57
N ARG A 504 -26.83 -4.99 -5.93
CA ARG A 504 -26.04 -5.89 -5.08
C ARG A 504 -24.74 -6.26 -5.76
N LEU A 505 -23.73 -6.60 -4.95
CA LEU A 505 -22.44 -7.02 -5.43
C LEU A 505 -22.21 -8.51 -5.08
N ALA A 506 -21.70 -9.27 -6.06
CA ALA A 506 -21.24 -10.63 -5.86
C ALA A 506 -19.76 -10.64 -5.41
N PRO A 507 -19.33 -11.66 -4.65
CA PRO A 507 -17.93 -11.84 -4.33
C PRO A 507 -17.06 -11.91 -5.58
N THR A 508 -15.82 -11.45 -5.47
CA THR A 508 -14.84 -11.50 -6.58
C THR A 508 -14.46 -12.95 -6.86
N ARG A 509 -14.66 -13.37 -8.11
CA ARG A 509 -14.40 -14.75 -8.56
C ARG A 509 -13.81 -14.76 -9.97
N THR A 510 -12.83 -15.64 -10.19
CA THR A 510 -12.13 -15.74 -11.48
C THR A 510 -12.98 -16.36 -12.60
N ASP A 511 -14.05 -17.11 -12.27
CA ASP A 511 -15.01 -17.64 -13.24
C ASP A 511 -16.09 -16.62 -13.70
N LYS A 512 -16.11 -15.41 -13.11
CA LYS A 512 -17.04 -14.33 -13.47
C LYS A 512 -16.32 -13.20 -14.21
N VAL A 513 -15.18 -12.78 -13.69
CA VAL A 513 -14.34 -11.75 -14.29
C VAL A 513 -12.89 -12.26 -14.27
N PRO A 514 -12.42 -12.83 -15.40
CA PRO A 514 -11.07 -13.40 -15.48
C PRO A 514 -10.01 -12.36 -15.80
N ASN A 515 -8.73 -12.73 -15.60
CA ASN A 515 -7.54 -12.00 -16.03
C ASN A 515 -7.49 -10.55 -15.50
N THR A 516 -7.90 -10.36 -14.26
CA THR A 516 -7.88 -9.06 -13.61
C THR A 516 -6.55 -8.83 -12.92
N SER A 517 -6.10 -7.58 -12.90
CA SER A 517 -4.92 -7.17 -12.13
C SER A 517 -5.20 -7.21 -10.63
N ALA A 518 -4.14 -7.18 -9.84
CA ALA A 518 -4.25 -7.07 -8.39
C ALA A 518 -5.07 -5.83 -7.97
N THR A 519 -5.76 -5.92 -6.85
CA THR A 519 -6.36 -4.74 -6.20
C THR A 519 -5.25 -3.99 -5.46
N ALA A 520 -4.51 -3.18 -6.21
CA ALA A 520 -3.29 -2.51 -5.80
C ALA A 520 -3.11 -1.18 -6.56
N ALA A 521 -1.96 -0.50 -6.37
CA ALA A 521 -1.61 0.76 -7.01
C ALA A 521 -2.67 1.87 -6.85
N SER A 522 -3.53 1.74 -5.84
CA SER A 522 -4.69 2.61 -5.58
C SER A 522 -5.67 2.76 -6.75
N SER A 523 -5.52 1.96 -7.81
CA SER A 523 -6.29 2.06 -9.05
C SER A 523 -7.61 1.30 -9.04
N GLY A 524 -7.96 0.63 -7.93
CA GLY A 524 -9.14 -0.24 -7.87
C GLY A 524 -10.45 0.45 -8.23
N ALA A 525 -10.66 1.69 -7.78
CA ALA A 525 -11.85 2.46 -8.13
C ALA A 525 -11.86 2.89 -9.61
N ASP A 526 -10.70 3.28 -10.14
CA ASP A 526 -10.57 3.71 -11.55
C ASP A 526 -10.83 2.53 -12.50
N LEU A 527 -10.16 1.41 -12.29
CA LEU A 527 -10.23 0.26 -13.19
C LEU A 527 -11.60 -0.43 -13.12
N ASN A 528 -12.04 -0.78 -11.92
CA ASN A 528 -13.31 -1.50 -11.75
C ASN A 528 -14.51 -0.58 -11.95
N GLY A 529 -14.44 0.68 -11.49
CA GLY A 529 -15.47 1.67 -11.71
C GLY A 529 -15.64 2.02 -13.20
N GLY A 530 -14.53 2.16 -13.95
CA GLY A 530 -14.56 2.35 -15.40
C GLY A 530 -15.20 1.17 -16.12
N ALA A 531 -14.85 -0.07 -15.75
CA ALA A 531 -15.45 -1.28 -16.33
C ALA A 531 -16.95 -1.41 -16.02
N ILE A 532 -17.38 -1.13 -14.78
CA ILE A 532 -18.79 -1.13 -14.38
C ILE A 532 -19.56 -0.05 -15.14
N LYS A 533 -19.02 1.18 -15.19
CA LYS A 533 -19.62 2.28 -15.94
C LYS A 533 -19.84 1.90 -17.41
N ASN A 534 -18.84 1.31 -18.06
CA ASN A 534 -18.93 0.84 -19.43
C ASN A 534 -20.05 -0.22 -19.63
N ALA A 535 -20.15 -1.22 -18.74
CA ALA A 535 -21.23 -2.20 -18.81
C ALA A 535 -22.61 -1.56 -18.59
N CYS A 536 -22.73 -0.66 -17.62
CA CYS A 536 -23.99 0.04 -17.31
C CYS A 536 -24.44 0.96 -18.46
N GLU A 537 -23.51 1.62 -19.14
CA GLU A 537 -23.81 2.46 -20.30
C GLU A 537 -24.39 1.65 -21.46
N GLN A 538 -23.81 0.48 -21.79
CA GLN A 538 -24.37 -0.44 -22.78
C GLN A 538 -25.80 -0.89 -22.44
N LEU A 539 -26.07 -1.20 -21.17
CA LEU A 539 -27.38 -1.61 -20.70
C LEU A 539 -28.37 -0.43 -20.72
N ARG A 540 -27.93 0.75 -20.29
CA ARG A 540 -28.73 1.96 -20.30
C ARG A 540 -29.16 2.36 -21.72
N GLU A 541 -28.28 2.30 -22.70
CA GLU A 541 -28.61 2.55 -24.11
C GLU A 541 -29.70 1.62 -24.64
N ARG A 542 -29.63 0.32 -24.34
CA ARG A 542 -30.66 -0.65 -24.71
C ARG A 542 -31.99 -0.34 -24.05
N LEU A 543 -32.00 -0.01 -22.75
CA LEU A 543 -33.20 0.33 -22.00
C LEU A 543 -33.80 1.69 -22.43
N GLN A 544 -32.97 2.66 -22.83
CA GLN A 544 -33.43 3.93 -23.40
C GLN A 544 -34.18 3.72 -24.73
N GLN A 545 -33.73 2.78 -25.56
CA GLN A 545 -34.44 2.41 -26.79
C GLN A 545 -35.83 1.81 -26.48
N VAL A 546 -35.92 0.94 -25.49
CA VAL A 546 -37.23 0.35 -25.06
C VAL A 546 -38.14 1.44 -24.50
N ALA A 547 -37.61 2.31 -23.63
CA ALA A 547 -38.42 3.40 -23.04
C ALA A 547 -38.91 4.37 -24.10
N ALA A 548 -38.08 4.76 -25.09
CA ALA A 548 -38.47 5.59 -26.19
C ALA A 548 -39.63 5.01 -26.99
N GLY A 549 -39.57 3.68 -27.25
CA GLY A 549 -40.66 2.96 -27.91
C GLY A 549 -41.99 2.94 -27.14
N GLN A 550 -41.94 2.90 -25.81
CA GLN A 550 -43.11 2.87 -24.92
C GLN A 550 -43.67 4.28 -24.69
N LEU A 551 -42.81 5.27 -24.47
CA LEU A 551 -43.22 6.64 -24.10
C LEU A 551 -43.44 7.54 -25.32
N GLY A 552 -42.93 7.13 -26.48
CA GLY A 552 -42.86 7.94 -27.71
C GLY A 552 -41.74 8.98 -27.64
N GLY A 553 -40.84 8.99 -28.58
CA GLY A 553 -39.70 9.90 -28.64
C GLY A 553 -38.43 9.22 -29.15
N ASN A 554 -37.29 9.91 -29.07
CA ASN A 554 -35.99 9.34 -29.42
C ASN A 554 -35.28 8.78 -28.18
N ALA A 555 -34.50 7.72 -28.35
CA ALA A 555 -33.70 7.16 -27.26
C ALA A 555 -32.73 8.18 -26.62
N SER A 556 -32.18 9.11 -27.42
CA SER A 556 -31.30 10.20 -26.95
C SER A 556 -32.00 11.17 -25.99
N ASP A 557 -33.32 11.27 -26.05
CA ASP A 557 -34.14 12.17 -25.23
C ASP A 557 -34.62 11.50 -23.95
N VAL A 558 -34.39 10.19 -23.81
CA VAL A 558 -34.74 9.44 -22.59
C VAL A 558 -33.68 9.69 -21.51
N ARG A 559 -34.16 9.99 -20.31
CA ARG A 559 -33.38 10.02 -19.07
C ARG A 559 -33.95 9.00 -18.09
N ILE A 560 -33.07 8.24 -17.44
CA ILE A 560 -33.43 7.38 -16.32
C ILE A 560 -32.85 8.01 -15.07
N VAL A 561 -33.72 8.43 -14.17
CA VAL A 561 -33.34 9.13 -12.92
C VAL A 561 -34.18 8.62 -11.78
N ASP A 562 -33.51 8.24 -10.68
CA ASP A 562 -34.12 7.69 -9.45
C ASP A 562 -35.11 6.52 -9.74
N GLY A 563 -34.78 5.67 -10.71
CA GLY A 563 -35.59 4.51 -11.11
C GLY A 563 -36.79 4.83 -11.98
N VAL A 564 -36.84 6.00 -12.63
CA VAL A 564 -37.90 6.38 -13.53
C VAL A 564 -37.33 6.84 -14.87
N ALA A 565 -37.80 6.24 -15.95
CA ALA A 565 -37.51 6.66 -17.31
C ALA A 565 -38.50 7.74 -17.76
N ARG A 566 -37.99 8.85 -18.32
CA ARG A 566 -38.74 10.00 -18.84
C ARG A 566 -38.18 10.41 -20.19
N VAL A 567 -39.05 10.95 -21.05
CA VAL A 567 -38.62 11.59 -22.29
C VAL A 567 -38.60 13.12 -22.08
N LEU A 568 -37.53 13.77 -22.48
CA LEU A 568 -37.40 15.24 -22.39
C LEU A 568 -38.56 15.91 -23.11
N GLY A 569 -39.26 16.85 -22.43
CA GLY A 569 -40.40 17.56 -22.99
C GLY A 569 -41.75 16.79 -22.96
N SER A 570 -41.82 15.64 -22.27
CA SER A 570 -43.02 14.84 -22.08
C SER A 570 -43.30 14.60 -20.59
N ASP A 571 -44.57 14.53 -20.21
CA ASP A 571 -45.00 14.18 -18.85
C ASP A 571 -45.13 12.68 -18.65
N LYS A 572 -44.84 11.87 -19.68
CA LYS A 572 -44.91 10.40 -19.62
C LYS A 572 -43.71 9.84 -18.88
N GLU A 573 -44.02 8.88 -18.01
CA GLU A 573 -43.02 8.20 -17.18
C GLU A 573 -43.19 6.66 -17.31
N LEU A 574 -42.09 5.95 -17.11
CA LEU A 574 -42.05 4.50 -17.04
C LEU A 574 -41.16 4.09 -15.87
N ALA A 575 -41.72 3.36 -14.90
CA ALA A 575 -40.94 2.92 -13.76
C ALA A 575 -39.87 1.88 -14.20
N TRP A 576 -38.78 1.85 -13.50
CA TRP A 576 -37.64 0.96 -13.80
C TRP A 576 -38.08 -0.51 -13.91
N ASP A 577 -38.87 -1.00 -12.96
CA ASP A 577 -39.29 -2.40 -12.93
C ASP A 577 -40.17 -2.73 -14.15
N ASP A 578 -41.06 -1.84 -14.56
CA ASP A 578 -41.89 -1.98 -15.75
C ASP A 578 -41.07 -1.89 -17.04
N LEU A 579 -40.05 -0.99 -17.06
CA LEU A 579 -39.11 -0.86 -18.17
C LEU A 579 -38.33 -2.15 -18.37
N VAL A 580 -37.77 -2.71 -17.30
CA VAL A 580 -37.00 -3.97 -17.34
C VAL A 580 -37.90 -5.14 -17.73
N HIS A 581 -39.11 -5.20 -17.17
CA HIS A 581 -40.10 -6.23 -17.56
C HIS A 581 -40.42 -6.14 -19.04
N THR A 582 -40.71 -4.95 -19.56
CA THR A 582 -40.99 -4.70 -20.98
C THR A 582 -39.79 -5.09 -21.86
N ALA A 583 -38.59 -4.73 -21.48
CA ALA A 583 -37.36 -5.09 -22.18
C ALA A 583 -37.18 -6.61 -22.28
N TYR A 584 -37.44 -7.34 -21.20
CA TYR A 584 -37.37 -8.79 -21.20
C TYR A 584 -38.34 -9.41 -22.23
N PHE A 585 -39.61 -8.98 -22.25
CA PHE A 585 -40.59 -9.49 -23.19
C PHE A 585 -40.31 -9.09 -24.65
N GLN A 586 -39.61 -7.97 -24.86
CA GLN A 586 -39.10 -7.57 -26.15
C GLN A 586 -37.80 -8.32 -26.56
N ARG A 587 -37.33 -9.24 -25.71
CA ARG A 587 -36.09 -10.02 -25.88
C ARG A 587 -34.83 -9.17 -26.00
N VAL A 588 -34.77 -8.09 -25.20
CA VAL A 588 -33.57 -7.24 -25.05
C VAL A 588 -32.64 -7.89 -24.04
N GLN A 589 -31.36 -7.94 -24.37
CA GLN A 589 -30.33 -8.50 -23.48
C GLN A 589 -30.13 -7.62 -22.24
N LEU A 590 -30.34 -8.19 -21.05
CA LEU A 590 -30.27 -7.56 -19.74
C LEU A 590 -28.96 -7.87 -18.99
N SER A 591 -27.90 -8.22 -19.75
CA SER A 591 -26.56 -8.41 -19.21
C SER A 591 -25.51 -7.77 -20.11
N ALA A 592 -24.41 -7.28 -19.51
CA ALA A 592 -23.27 -6.77 -20.25
C ALA A 592 -21.96 -7.05 -19.52
N ALA A 593 -20.94 -7.41 -20.28
CA ALA A 593 -19.56 -7.37 -19.83
C ALA A 593 -18.99 -5.97 -20.12
N GLY A 594 -18.34 -5.38 -19.12
CA GLY A 594 -17.64 -4.12 -19.28
C GLY A 594 -16.13 -4.31 -19.19
N PHE A 595 -15.42 -3.45 -19.88
CA PHE A 595 -13.97 -3.42 -19.89
C PHE A 595 -13.48 -1.97 -19.81
N TYR A 596 -12.40 -1.77 -19.07
CA TYR A 596 -11.72 -0.49 -18.98
C TYR A 596 -10.21 -0.70 -19.02
N ARG A 597 -9.51 0.18 -19.69
CA ARG A 597 -8.06 0.32 -19.64
C ARG A 597 -7.69 1.79 -19.46
N THR A 598 -6.68 2.05 -18.67
CA THR A 598 -6.19 3.42 -18.48
C THR A 598 -5.44 3.88 -19.71
N GLU A 599 -5.87 5.00 -20.30
CA GLU A 599 -5.24 5.57 -21.49
C GLU A 599 -4.11 6.54 -21.14
N GLY A 600 -3.22 6.81 -22.11
CA GLY A 600 -2.14 7.79 -22.00
C GLY A 600 -0.91 7.31 -21.23
N LEU A 601 -0.89 6.08 -20.73
CA LEU A 601 0.26 5.53 -20.02
C LEU A 601 1.32 5.04 -21.01
N HIS A 602 2.57 5.42 -20.76
CA HIS A 602 3.73 4.87 -21.43
C HIS A 602 4.93 4.88 -20.52
N TRP A 603 5.66 3.78 -20.48
CA TRP A 603 6.82 3.60 -19.63
C TRP A 603 7.87 2.73 -20.29
N ASN A 604 9.10 3.20 -20.29
CA ASN A 604 10.26 2.42 -20.69
C ASN A 604 11.13 2.13 -19.46
N ALA A 605 11.08 0.88 -19.00
CA ALA A 605 11.81 0.45 -17.80
C ALA A 605 13.34 0.42 -18.01
N GLN A 606 13.84 0.33 -19.25
CA GLN A 606 15.27 0.30 -19.52
C GLN A 606 15.89 1.69 -19.46
N THR A 607 15.19 2.69 -20.00
CA THR A 607 15.66 4.09 -20.00
C THR A 607 15.15 4.89 -18.80
N PHE A 608 14.23 4.32 -18.04
CA PHE A 608 13.56 4.96 -16.90
C PHE A 608 12.87 6.27 -17.30
N ARG A 609 12.18 6.26 -18.45
CA ARG A 609 11.51 7.43 -19.04
C ARG A 609 10.08 7.13 -19.43
N GLY A 610 9.23 8.14 -19.30
CA GLY A 610 7.84 8.08 -19.76
C GLY A 610 6.85 8.74 -18.82
N SER A 611 5.57 8.41 -19.01
CA SER A 611 4.44 8.84 -18.16
C SER A 611 3.75 7.60 -17.61
N PRO A 612 4.29 6.97 -16.54
CA PRO A 612 3.73 5.75 -15.97
C PRO A 612 2.46 6.00 -15.16
N PHE A 613 2.17 7.24 -14.76
CA PHE A 613 1.04 7.57 -13.89
C PHE A 613 -0.04 8.34 -14.64
N LYS A 614 -1.30 7.96 -14.42
CA LYS A 614 -2.46 8.61 -15.03
C LYS A 614 -2.60 10.06 -14.53
N TYR A 615 -2.47 10.24 -13.22
CA TYR A 615 -2.51 11.52 -12.53
C TYR A 615 -1.73 11.43 -11.21
N PHE A 616 -1.59 12.58 -10.56
CA PHE A 616 -1.01 12.67 -9.22
C PHE A 616 -2.10 13.03 -8.18
N SER A 617 -2.05 12.35 -7.04
CA SER A 617 -2.79 12.76 -5.84
C SER A 617 -1.90 13.63 -4.97
N TYR A 618 -2.46 14.73 -4.45
CA TYR A 618 -1.76 15.71 -3.64
C TYR A 618 -2.32 15.76 -2.23
N GLY A 619 -1.50 16.19 -1.29
CA GLY A 619 -1.96 16.38 0.08
C GLY A 619 -0.89 17.04 0.94
N ALA A 620 -1.30 17.56 2.09
CA ALA A 620 -0.39 18.02 3.12
C ALA A 620 -0.91 17.65 4.50
N ALA A 621 0.02 17.45 5.44
CA ALA A 621 -0.29 17.29 6.85
C ALA A 621 0.59 18.21 7.70
N ALA A 622 -0.04 18.83 8.71
CA ALA A 622 0.64 19.56 9.77
C ALA A 622 0.52 18.76 11.06
N ALA A 623 1.63 18.34 11.64
CA ALA A 623 1.67 17.59 12.89
C ALA A 623 2.38 18.37 13.99
N GLU A 624 1.76 18.46 15.19
CA GLU A 624 2.35 19.00 16.39
C GLU A 624 2.59 17.90 17.41
N VAL A 625 3.80 17.84 17.93
CA VAL A 625 4.23 16.87 18.94
C VAL A 625 4.72 17.56 20.21
N GLU A 626 4.61 16.85 21.33
CA GLU A 626 5.23 17.18 22.59
C GLU A 626 6.12 16.02 23.03
N VAL A 627 7.38 16.32 23.36
CA VAL A 627 8.40 15.32 23.65
C VAL A 627 8.94 15.51 25.06
N ASP A 628 8.99 14.44 25.84
CA ASP A 628 9.65 14.37 27.14
C ASP A 628 11.15 14.17 26.99
N GLY A 629 11.93 15.10 27.48
CA GLY A 629 13.40 15.12 27.33
C GLY A 629 14.15 14.12 28.20
N PHE A 630 13.52 13.41 29.11
CA PHE A 630 14.14 12.38 29.93
C PHE A 630 13.96 10.99 29.38
N THR A 631 12.84 10.74 28.69
CA THR A 631 12.45 9.41 28.24
C THR A 631 12.39 9.27 26.72
N GLY A 632 12.37 10.36 25.96
CA GLY A 632 12.10 10.35 24.53
C GLY A 632 10.64 10.03 24.18
N LYS A 633 9.76 9.78 25.16
CA LYS A 633 8.32 9.59 24.91
C LYS A 633 7.72 10.86 24.35
N TYR A 634 6.74 10.69 23.48
CA TYR A 634 6.06 11.81 22.83
C TYR A 634 4.54 11.64 22.84
N LYS A 635 3.85 12.74 22.64
CA LYS A 635 2.43 12.82 22.36
C LYS A 635 2.21 13.52 21.03
N LEU A 636 1.33 13.00 20.22
CA LEU A 636 0.84 13.65 19.03
C LEU A 636 -0.35 14.55 19.43
N ARG A 637 -0.08 15.84 19.54
CA ARG A 637 -1.04 16.78 20.08
C ARG A 637 -2.13 17.14 19.10
N ARG A 638 -1.74 17.47 17.88
CA ARG A 638 -2.68 17.88 16.82
C ARG A 638 -2.16 17.51 15.45
N VAL A 639 -3.08 17.05 14.61
CA VAL A 639 -2.83 16.81 13.20
C VAL A 639 -3.94 17.45 12.38
N ASP A 640 -3.55 18.22 11.39
CA ASP A 640 -4.43 18.81 10.40
C ASP A 640 -4.03 18.26 9.01
N ILE A 641 -5.00 17.80 8.24
CA ILE A 641 -4.78 17.20 6.90
C ILE A 641 -5.71 17.84 5.89
N ILE A 642 -5.16 18.15 4.71
CA ILE A 642 -5.91 18.42 3.48
C ILE A 642 -5.44 17.43 2.43
N HIS A 643 -6.37 16.66 1.84
CA HIS A 643 -6.03 15.64 0.86
C HIS A 643 -6.90 15.72 -0.39
N ASP A 644 -6.27 15.59 -1.58
CA ASP A 644 -6.91 15.62 -2.88
C ASP A 644 -7.38 14.20 -3.29
N VAL A 645 -8.69 14.02 -3.30
CA VAL A 645 -9.36 12.78 -3.75
C VAL A 645 -10.19 13.02 -5.03
N GLY A 646 -9.97 14.15 -5.71
CA GLY A 646 -10.85 14.58 -6.78
C GLY A 646 -12.27 14.85 -6.27
N ASP A 647 -13.26 14.54 -7.08
CA ASP A 647 -14.66 14.47 -6.63
C ASP A 647 -14.86 13.12 -5.93
N SER A 648 -15.04 13.17 -4.61
CA SER A 648 -15.16 11.95 -3.81
C SER A 648 -16.34 11.09 -4.24
N LEU A 649 -16.11 9.79 -4.50
CA LEU A 649 -17.19 8.83 -4.77
C LEU A 649 -18.02 8.53 -3.52
N SER A 650 -17.38 8.54 -2.33
CA SER A 650 -18.00 8.26 -1.05
C SER A 650 -17.23 8.96 0.07
N PRO A 651 -17.61 10.18 0.46
CA PRO A 651 -16.81 11.02 1.37
C PRO A 651 -16.50 10.38 2.72
N LEU A 652 -17.45 9.65 3.32
CA LEU A 652 -17.22 8.94 4.57
C LEU A 652 -16.10 7.90 4.47
N ILE A 653 -16.08 7.14 3.36
CA ILE A 653 -15.05 6.13 3.11
C ILE A 653 -13.70 6.80 2.84
N ASP A 654 -13.69 7.87 2.04
CA ASP A 654 -12.44 8.55 1.68
C ASP A 654 -11.79 9.21 2.89
N ILE A 655 -12.55 9.86 3.76
CA ILE A 655 -12.04 10.40 5.03
C ILE A 655 -11.43 9.28 5.87
N GLY A 656 -12.15 8.16 6.06
CA GLY A 656 -11.64 7.01 6.81
C GLY A 656 -10.36 6.40 6.20
N GLN A 657 -10.19 6.45 4.87
CA GLN A 657 -8.95 6.02 4.22
C GLN A 657 -7.79 7.01 4.47
N VAL A 658 -8.07 8.31 4.52
CA VAL A 658 -7.06 9.32 4.86
C VAL A 658 -6.61 9.16 6.31
N GLU A 659 -7.53 9.06 7.24
CA GLU A 659 -7.25 8.85 8.66
C GLU A 659 -6.47 7.55 8.91
N GLY A 660 -6.97 6.43 8.40
CA GLY A 660 -6.33 5.12 8.55
C GLY A 660 -4.96 5.03 7.86
N GLY A 661 -4.79 5.69 6.71
CA GLY A 661 -3.51 5.77 6.02
C GLY A 661 -2.47 6.57 6.81
N PHE A 662 -2.87 7.73 7.32
CA PHE A 662 -2.02 8.56 8.16
C PHE A 662 -1.56 7.82 9.43
N VAL A 663 -2.48 7.17 10.15
CA VAL A 663 -2.15 6.43 11.38
C VAL A 663 -1.18 5.27 11.08
N GLN A 664 -1.41 4.54 10.00
CA GLN A 664 -0.49 3.47 9.57
C GLN A 664 0.90 4.03 9.22
N GLY A 665 0.98 5.17 8.55
CA GLY A 665 2.24 5.86 8.28
C GLY A 665 2.92 6.36 9.55
N ALA A 666 2.16 6.91 10.50
CA ALA A 666 2.69 7.32 11.79
C ALA A 666 3.27 6.13 12.57
N GLY A 667 2.59 4.98 12.57
CA GLY A 667 3.09 3.73 13.14
C GLY A 667 4.44 3.33 12.54
N TRP A 668 4.53 3.26 11.19
CA TRP A 668 5.78 2.96 10.48
C TRP A 668 6.94 3.86 10.88
N LEU A 669 6.66 5.15 11.01
CA LEU A 669 7.71 6.14 11.25
C LEU A 669 8.07 6.31 12.73
N THR A 670 7.34 5.68 13.65
CA THR A 670 7.52 5.95 15.10
C THR A 670 7.58 4.72 15.99
N LEU A 671 6.65 3.77 15.89
CA LEU A 671 6.48 2.70 16.87
C LEU A 671 6.78 1.31 16.33
N GLU A 672 6.52 1.08 15.05
CA GLU A 672 6.60 -0.22 14.41
C GLU A 672 8.07 -0.58 14.12
N ASP A 673 8.73 -1.17 15.13
CA ASP A 673 10.16 -1.50 15.11
C ASP A 673 10.34 -3.00 14.87
N MET A 674 10.88 -3.37 13.71
CA MET A 674 11.21 -4.76 13.36
C MET A 674 12.65 -5.08 13.76
N ARG A 675 12.80 -6.02 14.70
CA ARG A 675 14.12 -6.43 15.20
C ARG A 675 14.42 -7.88 14.84
N TRP A 676 15.52 -8.07 14.11
CA TRP A 676 16.07 -9.36 13.75
C TRP A 676 17.30 -9.67 14.61
N ASP A 677 17.47 -10.93 15.03
CA ASP A 677 18.70 -11.35 15.66
C ASP A 677 19.80 -11.49 14.59
N THR A 678 20.71 -10.54 14.58
CA THR A 678 21.85 -10.51 13.64
C THR A 678 23.13 -11.03 14.27
N THR A 679 23.10 -11.45 15.55
CA THR A 679 24.25 -11.98 16.25
C THR A 679 24.61 -13.39 15.73
N GLU A 680 25.92 -13.73 15.74
CA GLU A 680 26.33 -15.08 15.40
C GLU A 680 25.83 -16.09 16.43
N GLY A 681 25.25 -17.18 15.98
CA GLY A 681 24.72 -18.24 16.81
C GLY A 681 23.45 -18.90 16.28
N PRO A 682 22.84 -19.79 17.08
CA PRO A 682 21.72 -20.62 16.61
C PRO A 682 20.42 -19.82 16.32
N ASN A 683 20.30 -18.62 16.85
CA ASN A 683 19.14 -17.75 16.65
C ASN A 683 19.35 -16.69 15.56
N ARG A 684 20.50 -16.65 14.90
CA ARG A 684 20.76 -15.70 13.80
C ARG A 684 19.66 -15.80 12.76
N GLY A 685 19.09 -14.67 12.38
CA GLY A 685 17.96 -14.56 11.46
C GLY A 685 16.59 -14.65 12.11
N ARG A 686 16.49 -14.93 13.41
CA ARG A 686 15.21 -14.95 14.11
C ARG A 686 14.60 -13.55 14.18
N LEU A 687 13.34 -13.41 13.80
CA LEU A 687 12.57 -12.20 14.08
C LEU A 687 12.25 -12.13 15.58
N LEU A 688 12.74 -11.10 16.28
CA LEU A 688 12.52 -10.92 17.71
C LEU A 688 11.14 -10.31 18.01
N THR A 689 10.64 -9.46 17.11
CA THR A 689 9.35 -8.79 17.21
C THR A 689 8.25 -9.58 16.49
N GLN A 690 8.00 -10.83 16.92
CA GLN A 690 7.12 -11.80 16.26
C GLN A 690 5.73 -11.94 16.87
N ALA A 691 5.28 -10.97 17.67
CA ALA A 691 3.99 -10.99 18.33
C ALA A 691 3.47 -9.56 18.55
N ALA A 692 2.15 -9.39 18.71
CA ALA A 692 1.53 -8.10 19.03
C ALA A 692 2.07 -7.44 20.31
N SER A 693 2.63 -8.23 21.23
CA SER A 693 3.27 -7.74 22.45
C SER A 693 4.65 -7.12 22.21
N THR A 694 5.33 -7.44 21.14
CA THR A 694 6.70 -6.99 20.81
C THR A 694 6.74 -6.10 19.57
N TYR A 695 5.91 -6.32 18.58
CA TYR A 695 5.70 -5.41 17.44
C TYR A 695 4.54 -4.46 17.77
N LYS A 696 4.85 -3.18 18.01
CA LYS A 696 3.89 -2.21 18.51
C LYS A 696 3.19 -1.46 17.39
N LEU A 697 1.87 -1.68 17.27
CA LEU A 697 1.00 -0.84 16.45
C LEU A 697 0.53 0.39 17.25
N PRO A 698 0.22 1.51 16.57
CA PRO A 698 -0.48 2.62 17.21
C PRO A 698 -1.78 2.14 17.88
N SER A 699 -1.97 2.49 19.13
CA SER A 699 -3.21 2.31 19.88
C SER A 699 -3.98 3.64 19.95
N PHE A 700 -5.13 3.66 20.62
CA PHE A 700 -5.89 4.89 20.80
C PHE A 700 -5.13 5.96 21.60
N SER A 701 -4.14 5.57 22.42
CA SER A 701 -3.30 6.52 23.16
C SER A 701 -2.26 7.23 22.32
N GLU A 702 -1.90 6.69 21.17
CA GLU A 702 -0.99 7.29 20.21
C GLU A 702 -1.70 8.12 19.12
N MET A 703 -3.04 8.13 19.14
CA MET A 703 -3.81 8.99 18.22
C MET A 703 -3.62 10.47 18.58
N PRO A 704 -3.73 11.39 17.59
CA PRO A 704 -3.71 12.82 17.88
C PRO A 704 -4.79 13.22 18.88
N GLU A 705 -4.47 14.12 19.82
CA GLU A 705 -5.49 14.69 20.72
C GLU A 705 -6.54 15.51 19.92
N GLU A 706 -6.10 16.18 18.87
CA GLU A 706 -6.96 16.82 17.86
C GLU A 706 -6.61 16.28 16.47
N PHE A 707 -7.59 15.71 15.77
CA PHE A 707 -7.39 15.12 14.44
C PHE A 707 -8.38 15.71 13.43
N ASN A 708 -7.91 16.61 12.59
CA ASN A 708 -8.71 17.35 11.61
C ASN A 708 -8.36 16.88 10.20
N VAL A 709 -9.31 16.26 9.51
CA VAL A 709 -9.15 15.81 8.13
C VAL A 709 -10.17 16.48 7.23
N SER A 710 -9.70 17.02 6.14
CA SER A 710 -10.54 17.61 5.09
C SER A 710 -10.12 17.16 3.71
N LEU A 711 -11.10 17.03 2.81
CA LEU A 711 -10.87 16.74 1.40
C LEU A 711 -10.79 18.05 0.62
N LEU A 712 -9.84 18.14 -0.31
CA LEU A 712 -9.70 19.31 -1.18
C LEU A 712 -10.97 19.49 -2.01
N GLN A 713 -11.55 20.68 -1.96
CA GLN A 713 -12.80 21.01 -2.69
C GLN A 713 -12.49 21.48 -4.11
N ASN A 714 -13.44 21.27 -5.03
CA ASN A 714 -13.34 21.65 -6.45
C ASN A 714 -12.10 21.08 -7.13
N ALA A 715 -11.84 19.82 -6.85
CA ALA A 715 -10.61 19.11 -7.25
C ALA A 715 -10.87 17.98 -8.27
N SER A 716 -11.93 18.08 -9.08
CA SER A 716 -12.30 17.08 -10.08
C SER A 716 -11.10 16.65 -10.94
N GLU A 717 -11.00 15.34 -11.22
CA GLU A 717 -9.97 14.77 -12.11
C GLU A 717 -10.58 14.41 -13.46
N GLU A 718 -10.15 15.09 -14.50
CA GLU A 718 -10.64 14.85 -15.85
C GLU A 718 -10.25 13.44 -16.34
N GLY A 719 -11.21 12.72 -16.93
CA GLY A 719 -11.00 11.38 -17.46
C GLY A 719 -10.92 10.26 -16.41
N ALA A 720 -11.12 10.59 -15.12
CA ALA A 720 -11.33 9.60 -14.07
C ALA A 720 -12.83 9.32 -13.85
N VAL A 721 -13.15 8.21 -13.19
CA VAL A 721 -14.53 7.82 -12.92
C VAL A 721 -15.21 8.87 -12.03
N TYR A 722 -16.19 9.56 -12.58
CA TYR A 722 -16.93 10.64 -11.92
C TYR A 722 -16.00 11.71 -11.28
N GLY A 723 -14.87 12.01 -11.93
CA GLY A 723 -13.95 13.05 -11.46
C GLY A 723 -13.16 12.72 -10.21
N SER A 724 -13.20 11.46 -9.74
CA SER A 724 -12.54 11.02 -8.51
C SER A 724 -11.04 10.82 -8.66
N LYS A 725 -10.32 10.82 -7.54
CA LYS A 725 -8.94 10.34 -7.44
C LYS A 725 -8.82 9.22 -6.42
N ALA A 726 -7.79 8.40 -6.60
CA ALA A 726 -7.45 7.33 -5.69
C ALA A 726 -7.02 7.85 -4.30
N VAL A 727 -7.42 7.13 -3.25
CA VAL A 727 -7.16 7.48 -1.85
C VAL A 727 -6.50 6.34 -1.07
N GLY A 728 -6.21 5.22 -1.72
CA GLY A 728 -5.71 4.03 -1.03
C GLY A 728 -4.32 4.20 -0.42
N GLU A 729 -3.32 4.62 -1.20
CA GLU A 729 -1.92 4.68 -0.79
C GLU A 729 -1.45 6.07 -0.33
N PRO A 730 -1.82 7.18 -1.01
CA PRO A 730 -1.22 8.49 -0.75
C PRO A 730 -1.28 8.96 0.70
N PRO A 731 -2.34 8.73 1.48
CA PRO A 731 -2.46 9.24 2.84
C PRO A 731 -1.39 8.73 3.82
N LEU A 732 -0.77 7.56 3.55
CA LEU A 732 0.30 7.02 4.40
C LEU A 732 1.48 8.00 4.54
N MET A 733 1.84 8.66 3.46
CA MET A 733 2.99 9.55 3.39
C MET A 733 2.77 10.90 4.09
N LEU A 734 1.52 11.27 4.39
CA LEU A 734 1.19 12.46 5.18
C LEU A 734 1.81 12.40 6.58
N ALA A 735 2.11 11.19 7.07
CA ALA A 735 2.76 10.97 8.37
C ALA A 735 4.24 11.38 8.43
N PHE A 736 4.88 11.75 7.30
CA PHE A 736 6.23 12.36 7.33
C PHE A 736 6.27 13.58 8.25
N SER A 737 5.18 14.35 8.33
CA SER A 737 5.02 15.49 9.21
C SER A 737 5.25 15.14 10.69
N VAL A 738 4.85 13.96 11.14
CA VAL A 738 5.06 13.49 12.52
C VAL A 738 6.54 13.30 12.81
N ARG A 739 7.27 12.57 11.95
CA ARG A 739 8.70 12.34 12.13
C ARG A 739 9.51 13.64 12.08
N GLU A 740 9.16 14.54 11.16
CA GLU A 740 9.83 15.84 11.06
C GLU A 740 9.54 16.75 12.27
N ALA A 741 8.32 16.68 12.82
CA ALA A 741 8.01 17.37 14.08
C ALA A 741 8.81 16.79 15.26
N LEU A 742 8.95 15.47 15.36
CA LEU A 742 9.79 14.80 16.36
C LEU A 742 11.25 15.19 16.25
N ARG A 743 11.79 15.30 15.00
CA ARG A 743 13.16 15.79 14.76
C ARG A 743 13.35 17.19 15.30
N GLN A 744 12.44 18.11 14.97
CA GLN A 744 12.49 19.50 15.42
C GLN A 744 12.33 19.62 16.94
N ALA A 745 11.46 18.81 17.56
CA ALA A 745 11.28 18.78 19.00
C ALA A 745 12.56 18.28 19.71
N ALA A 746 13.20 17.25 19.17
CA ALA A 746 14.47 16.74 19.70
C ALA A 746 15.61 17.77 19.53
N ALA A 747 15.68 18.46 18.38
CA ALA A 747 16.66 19.51 18.14
C ALA A 747 16.49 20.72 19.08
N ALA A 748 15.27 20.99 19.55
CA ALA A 748 14.99 22.09 20.49
C ALA A 748 15.59 21.90 21.90
N PHE A 749 16.22 20.76 22.19
CA PHE A 749 17.02 20.54 23.41
C PHE A 749 18.50 20.92 23.23
N GLY A 750 18.91 21.34 22.06
CA GLY A 750 20.25 21.77 21.72
C GLY A 750 20.29 23.21 21.17
N PRO A 751 21.41 23.63 20.56
CA PRO A 751 21.56 24.95 20.00
C PRO A 751 20.63 25.20 18.81
N SER A 752 20.27 26.48 18.63
CA SER A 752 19.45 26.90 17.49
C SER A 752 20.13 26.57 16.17
N GLY A 753 19.38 26.08 15.16
CA GLY A 753 19.92 25.74 13.86
C GLY A 753 20.67 24.39 13.82
N LEU A 754 20.54 23.56 14.84
CA LEU A 754 21.16 22.23 14.85
C LEU A 754 20.55 21.31 13.78
N SER A 755 21.39 20.79 12.89
CA SER A 755 21.06 19.66 12.03
C SER A 755 21.11 18.36 12.84
N LEU A 756 19.98 17.68 12.96
CA LEU A 756 19.85 16.49 13.79
C LEU A 756 19.43 15.26 12.96
N GLU A 757 20.14 14.16 13.11
CA GLU A 757 19.74 12.85 12.59
C GLU A 757 18.69 12.23 13.50
N LEU A 758 17.66 11.64 12.87
CA LEU A 758 16.63 10.88 13.57
C LEU A 758 16.35 9.58 12.80
N GLY A 759 16.27 8.47 13.50
CA GLY A 759 15.94 7.17 12.92
C GLY A 759 14.53 7.10 12.31
N ALA A 760 14.28 6.08 11.52
CA ALA A 760 12.93 5.65 11.12
C ALA A 760 12.85 4.12 11.28
N PRO A 761 12.04 3.64 12.24
CA PRO A 761 11.12 4.39 13.08
C PRO A 761 11.81 5.30 14.11
N ALA A 762 11.23 6.46 14.37
CA ALA A 762 11.61 7.39 15.45
C ALA A 762 10.99 6.91 16.77
N THR A 763 11.44 5.74 17.23
CA THR A 763 10.98 5.17 18.51
C THR A 763 11.34 6.10 19.70
N PRO A 764 10.71 5.96 20.86
CA PRO A 764 11.12 6.71 22.05
C PRO A 764 12.60 6.58 22.36
N GLU A 765 13.22 5.42 22.09
CA GLU A 765 14.66 5.21 22.22
C GLU A 765 15.44 6.06 21.21
N ALA A 766 15.05 6.06 19.92
CA ALA A 766 15.68 6.87 18.90
C ALA A 766 15.56 8.38 19.19
N VAL A 767 14.40 8.83 19.64
CA VAL A 767 14.15 10.22 20.08
C VAL A 767 15.00 10.57 21.28
N PHE A 768 15.12 9.69 22.29
CA PHE A 768 15.97 9.89 23.45
C PHE A 768 17.43 10.11 23.06
N TRP A 769 17.99 9.26 22.20
CA TRP A 769 19.37 9.41 21.74
C TRP A 769 19.58 10.67 20.89
N ALA A 770 18.59 11.04 20.06
CA ALA A 770 18.62 12.30 19.33
C ALA A 770 18.67 13.51 20.28
N ILE A 771 17.89 13.49 21.38
CA ILE A 771 17.94 14.53 22.43
C ILE A 771 19.31 14.56 23.10
N GLN A 772 19.93 13.41 23.43
CA GLN A 772 21.26 13.39 24.04
C GLN A 772 22.30 13.98 23.08
N ASN A 773 22.21 13.67 21.78
CA ASN A 773 23.08 14.26 20.78
C ASN A 773 22.90 15.79 20.67
N ALA A 774 21.65 16.27 20.75
CA ALA A 774 21.35 17.70 20.74
C ALA A 774 21.96 18.43 21.95
N ARG A 775 21.81 17.88 23.15
CA ARG A 775 22.41 18.41 24.38
C ARG A 775 23.95 18.39 24.35
N ALA A 776 24.54 17.33 23.80
CA ALA A 776 26.00 17.24 23.67
C ALA A 776 26.58 18.28 22.70
N ALA A 777 25.81 18.68 21.68
CA ALA A 777 26.20 19.77 20.77
C ALA A 777 26.17 21.13 21.47
N ASP A 778 25.21 21.38 22.34
CA ASP A 778 25.11 22.59 23.18
C ASP A 778 26.28 22.69 24.15
N ALA A 779 26.61 21.62 24.85
CA ALA A 779 27.74 21.57 25.79
C ALA A 779 29.13 21.82 25.12
N LYS A 780 29.31 21.44 23.85
CA LYS A 780 30.51 21.70 23.10
C LYS A 780 30.66 23.16 22.71
N LEU A 781 29.57 23.87 22.43
CA LEU A 781 29.58 25.32 22.16
C LEU A 781 29.94 26.09 23.41
N ASP A 782 29.38 25.76 24.57
CA ASP A 782 29.72 26.39 25.84
C ASP A 782 31.21 26.26 26.17
N VAL A 783 31.84 25.11 25.93
CA VAL A 783 33.26 24.91 26.15
C VAL A 783 34.12 25.70 25.17
N SER A 784 33.68 25.86 23.92
CA SER A 784 34.40 26.64 22.90
C SER A 784 34.35 28.15 23.17
N GLU A 785 33.21 28.66 23.68
CA GLU A 785 33.07 30.06 24.06
C GLU A 785 33.92 30.39 25.30
N VAL A 786 33.92 29.54 26.32
CA VAL A 786 34.77 29.67 27.50
C VAL A 786 36.26 29.61 27.14
N SER A 787 36.66 28.80 26.17
CA SER A 787 38.05 28.76 25.69
C SER A 787 38.46 29.99 24.87
N ALA A 788 37.51 30.58 24.13
CA ALA A 788 37.76 31.83 23.38
C ALA A 788 37.86 33.04 24.30
N ASP A 789 37.02 33.13 25.32
CA ASP A 789 37.09 34.19 26.34
C ASP A 789 38.35 34.07 27.20
N THR A 790 38.81 32.87 27.57
CA THR A 790 40.06 32.64 28.28
C THR A 790 41.28 32.97 27.43
N ALA A 791 41.23 32.72 26.09
CA ALA A 791 42.28 33.11 25.19
C ALA A 791 42.36 34.65 24.99
N ALA A 792 41.21 35.35 25.01
CA ALA A 792 41.14 36.80 24.93
C ALA A 792 41.68 37.48 26.22
N LEU A 793 41.46 36.86 27.37
CA LEU A 793 41.99 37.35 28.67
C LEU A 793 43.48 37.05 28.88
N SER A 794 44.07 36.11 28.15
CA SER A 794 45.53 35.83 28.23
C SER A 794 46.37 36.70 27.30
N ASN A 795 45.75 37.49 26.41
CA ASN A 795 46.39 38.42 25.49
C ASN A 795 46.17 39.91 25.84
N ALA A 796 45.56 40.21 27.00
CA ALA A 796 45.42 41.50 27.61
C ALA A 796 46.32 41.58 28.84
#